data_a41ec3ab7fd1c6712e5d73c0110dc194
#
_entry.id   a41ec3ab7fd1c6712e5d73c0110dc194
#
_cell.length_a   1.000
_cell.length_b   1.000
_cell.length_c   1.000
_cell.angle_alpha   90.00
_cell.angle_beta   90.00
_cell.angle_gamma   90.00
#
_symmetry.space_group_name_H-M   'P 1'
#
loop_
_entity.id
_entity.type
_entity.pdbx_description
1 polymer ?
#
loop_
_entity_poly.entity_id
_entity_poly.type
_entity_poly.pdbx_seq_one_letter_code
_entity_poly.pdbx_strand_id
1 'polypeptide(L)'
;MNGTTVSRRTLIQGAGAAAAVSMMPMGAAESEAAPAASTANIRDFDMIKAFYANYPKRMKAVRAAIKHPLTLTEKIMFAHLYHPADLRDFKRGADYVELKPDRAGTHDIGGPMAIIQFLTSKKERIALPAALVCDHLVQANAGAIPDLKVADKNNYETYTFLRDVSRRYGFDFWPAGAGICHQIFLENYDFPGGMMLVTDSHTPTACGLGMLAIGAGGADLCDALMGMEWELKMPKIIGIKLTGKLKGWASPKDVILKVAGILSTKGGTNCVIEYFGDGCKTLSATGKATIGNMGAEVGATTTVFPYDDAMKRYLTATGRAAVAKLADGVKKDLAADKEVLAHPEKYYDRVIEINLSQVEPAINGPMSPDAMMPLSDVAKIAKEKGFPTQLEVALIGSCTNSSYEDITRAASVAKQIVEKGIEFKTPLLVVPGSVRIYETLKRDGVLQYFEKLNATVLADACGPCIGQWKRTIGDATKPNAIIESFNRNFAGRNDGSKKTNAFLASPEIVMAMAIAGDLTFNPLKGTFKAADGTNYQLKAPKGEELPKKGFVKEVKGCILPTYEKIEIKVSPNAERIRLLEPFPAWDGKDFVELPLLIKAKGKCTTDHISPGGKWLAYRGNIDRISDNLLERAVNAFNGVTGSVWNVETKSYDTPAKVARYYKNHNVSSVIVGDDNYGEGSSREHAAMEPRYLGVRVVLAKSLARIHESNLKKQGVLALTFVNPADYDRIQEKDRISVLNLASIAPGKTVTIELTHENGKKERFEAQHSYNAKQLTWFKAGSALNALKA
;
A
#
# COMPACT_ATOMS: atom_id res chain seq x y z
N MET A 1 -47.11 16.11 22.73
CA MET A 1 -47.65 17.38 22.22
C MET A 1 -46.52 18.35 22.07
N ASN A 2 -46.47 19.02 20.98
CA ASN A 2 -45.47 19.96 20.50
C ASN A 2 -44.05 19.46 20.23
N GLY A 3 -43.93 18.96 19.03
CA GLY A 3 -42.64 18.79 18.36
C GLY A 3 -42.15 20.13 17.80
N THR A 4 -40.92 20.46 18.10
CA THR A 4 -40.19 21.55 17.46
C THR A 4 -39.16 20.96 16.50
N THR A 5 -39.48 20.98 15.21
CA THR A 5 -38.58 20.69 14.11
C THR A 5 -37.50 21.77 14.06
N VAL A 6 -36.28 21.44 14.43
CA VAL A 6 -35.14 22.35 14.25
C VAL A 6 -34.65 22.20 12.79
N SER A 7 -34.83 23.26 12.04
CA SER A 7 -34.40 23.41 10.65
C SER A 7 -32.87 23.30 10.55
N ARG A 8 -32.38 22.50 9.59
CA ARG A 8 -30.96 22.30 9.23
C ARG A 8 -30.18 23.57 8.83
N ARG A 9 -30.83 24.71 8.79
CA ARG A 9 -30.22 26.01 8.38
C ARG A 9 -29.45 26.74 9.50
N THR A 10 -29.54 26.35 10.76
CA THR A 10 -29.02 27.15 11.90
C THR A 10 -27.65 26.67 12.38
N LEU A 11 -27.03 25.64 11.76
CA LEU A 11 -25.72 25.11 12.16
C LEU A 11 -24.54 25.56 11.28
N ILE A 12 -24.74 26.43 10.30
CA ILE A 12 -23.71 26.88 9.34
C ILE A 12 -23.22 28.33 9.57
N GLN A 13 -23.73 29.05 10.55
CA GLN A 13 -23.33 30.45 10.78
C GLN A 13 -22.35 30.65 11.96
N GLY A 14 -21.44 29.73 12.20
CA GLY A 14 -20.54 29.86 13.36
C GLY A 14 -19.08 29.45 13.11
N ALA A 15 -18.47 29.79 11.98
CA ALA A 15 -17.03 29.55 11.78
C ALA A 15 -16.41 30.54 10.77
N GLY A 16 -16.51 31.82 11.09
CA GLY A 16 -15.79 32.89 10.38
C GLY A 16 -14.99 33.74 11.37
N ALA A 17 -13.89 33.22 11.89
CA ALA A 17 -12.89 34.03 12.58
C ALA A 17 -11.53 33.76 11.90
N ALA A 18 -11.22 34.55 10.89
CA ALA A 18 -9.91 34.63 10.26
C ALA A 18 -8.94 35.31 11.23
N ALA A 19 -7.89 34.65 11.63
CA ALA A 19 -6.74 35.27 12.26
C ALA A 19 -5.97 36.07 11.22
N ALA A 20 -6.07 37.37 11.24
CA ALA A 20 -5.29 38.30 10.42
C ALA A 20 -3.82 38.27 10.88
N VAL A 21 -2.93 37.84 10.01
CA VAL A 21 -1.50 38.08 10.10
C VAL A 21 -1.17 39.25 9.17
N SER A 22 -0.68 40.33 9.76
CA SER A 22 -0.31 41.59 9.11
C SER A 22 0.72 41.37 8.01
N MET A 23 0.42 41.80 6.77
CA MET A 23 1.37 41.95 5.67
C MET A 23 1.94 43.38 5.70
N MET A 24 3.25 43.53 5.73
CA MET A 24 3.95 44.75 5.31
C MET A 24 4.21 44.70 3.79
N PRO A 25 4.16 45.85 3.11
CA PRO A 25 4.36 45.90 1.66
C PRO A 25 5.87 45.81 1.31
N MET A 26 6.22 44.92 0.40
CA MET A 26 7.53 44.93 -0.24
C MET A 26 7.43 45.52 -1.64
N GLY A 27 8.35 46.44 -1.92
CA GLY A 27 8.48 47.18 -3.15
C GLY A 27 8.90 46.34 -4.35
N ALA A 28 8.63 46.88 -5.53
CA ALA A 28 9.01 46.33 -6.83
C ALA A 28 10.52 46.22 -6.96
N ALA A 29 11.05 45.08 -7.39
CA ALA A 29 12.41 44.87 -7.80
C ALA A 29 12.48 44.16 -9.15
N GLU A 30 13.40 44.58 -9.93
CA GLU A 30 13.73 44.32 -11.32
C GLU A 30 14.01 42.84 -11.64
N SER A 31 13.82 42.48 -12.92
CA SER A 31 14.11 41.17 -13.48
C SER A 31 15.60 40.85 -13.44
N GLU A 32 16.06 40.08 -12.49
CA GLU A 32 17.36 39.40 -12.53
C GLU A 32 17.22 37.94 -13.00
N ALA A 33 18.25 37.47 -13.71
CA ALA A 33 18.40 36.13 -14.22
C ALA A 33 18.12 35.09 -13.09
N ALA A 34 17.36 34.04 -13.39
CA ALA A 34 17.00 33.02 -12.44
C ALA A 34 18.22 32.48 -11.66
N PRO A 35 18.28 32.60 -10.34
CA PRO A 35 19.38 32.05 -9.55
C PRO A 35 19.45 30.55 -9.71
N ALA A 36 20.66 29.99 -9.75
CA ALA A 36 20.87 28.53 -9.71
C ALA A 36 20.04 27.94 -8.58
N ALA A 37 19.15 26.99 -8.91
CA ALA A 37 18.23 26.40 -7.96
C ALA A 37 18.97 25.91 -6.71
N SER A 38 18.69 26.50 -5.56
CA SER A 38 19.30 26.13 -4.29
C SER A 38 19.02 24.63 -4.02
N THR A 39 20.07 23.83 -3.86
CA THR A 39 19.99 22.41 -3.52
C THR A 39 19.71 22.17 -2.03
N ALA A 40 19.74 23.21 -1.22
CA ALA A 40 19.58 23.16 0.24
C ALA A 40 18.23 22.54 0.69
N ASN A 41 17.20 22.58 -0.16
CA ASN A 41 15.86 22.02 0.13
C ASN A 41 15.64 20.63 -0.43
N ILE A 42 16.63 20.03 -1.13
CA ILE A 42 16.52 18.66 -1.66
C ILE A 42 16.97 17.69 -0.58
N ARG A 43 16.07 16.81 -0.16
CA ARG A 43 16.37 15.82 0.87
C ARG A 43 17.47 14.87 0.41
N ASP A 44 18.48 14.68 1.27
CA ASP A 44 19.60 13.77 1.07
C ASP A 44 20.30 13.95 -0.29
N PHE A 45 20.44 15.20 -0.74
CA PHE A 45 21.00 15.50 -2.07
C PHE A 45 22.40 14.94 -2.27
N ASP A 46 23.25 14.94 -1.23
CA ASP A 46 24.61 14.40 -1.31
C ASP A 46 24.59 12.88 -1.56
N MET A 47 23.65 12.14 -0.95
CA MET A 47 23.46 10.73 -1.22
C MET A 47 23.04 10.51 -2.68
N ILE A 48 22.06 11.28 -3.18
CA ILE A 48 21.59 11.20 -4.58
C ILE A 48 22.71 11.54 -5.55
N LYS A 49 23.50 12.58 -5.26
CA LYS A 49 24.67 12.97 -6.06
C LYS A 49 25.72 11.86 -6.11
N ALA A 50 26.02 11.25 -4.96
CA ALA A 50 26.93 10.11 -4.87
C ALA A 50 26.41 8.88 -5.62
N PHE A 51 25.12 8.61 -5.57
CA PHE A 51 24.46 7.56 -6.34
C PHE A 51 24.73 7.73 -7.84
N TYR A 52 24.39 8.90 -8.42
CA TYR A 52 24.56 9.14 -9.85
C TYR A 52 26.03 9.21 -10.28
N ALA A 53 26.93 9.69 -9.43
CA ALA A 53 28.37 9.69 -9.70
C ALA A 53 28.94 8.25 -9.83
N ASN A 54 28.41 7.31 -9.04
CA ASN A 54 28.83 5.92 -9.03
C ASN A 54 28.05 5.01 -10.02
N TYR A 55 26.88 5.44 -10.48
CA TYR A 55 25.98 4.60 -11.30
C TYR A 55 26.64 4.11 -12.61
N PRO A 56 27.38 4.94 -13.40
CA PRO A 56 28.06 4.47 -14.60
C PRO A 56 29.12 3.39 -14.32
N LYS A 57 29.86 3.51 -13.21
CA LYS A 57 30.85 2.51 -12.78
C LYS A 57 30.17 1.18 -12.43
N ARG A 58 29.05 1.25 -11.69
CA ARG A 58 28.23 0.06 -11.37
C ARG A 58 27.72 -0.61 -12.65
N MET A 59 27.15 0.16 -13.58
CA MET A 59 26.65 -0.36 -14.86
C MET A 59 27.74 -0.99 -15.71
N LYS A 60 28.96 -0.42 -15.71
CA LYS A 60 30.12 -1.04 -16.38
C LYS A 60 30.43 -2.42 -15.78
N ALA A 61 30.42 -2.55 -14.47
CA ALA A 61 30.65 -3.84 -13.78
C ALA A 61 29.54 -4.83 -14.10
N VAL A 62 28.26 -4.40 -14.05
CA VAL A 62 27.10 -5.23 -14.39
C VAL A 62 27.24 -5.79 -15.82
N ARG A 63 27.53 -4.94 -16.81
CA ARG A 63 27.72 -5.38 -18.21
C ARG A 63 28.95 -6.25 -18.42
N ALA A 64 29.95 -6.17 -17.56
CA ALA A 64 31.10 -7.05 -17.59
C ALA A 64 30.77 -8.46 -17.07
N ALA A 65 29.92 -8.57 -16.07
CA ALA A 65 29.51 -9.84 -15.46
C ALA A 65 28.35 -10.50 -16.22
N ILE A 66 27.33 -9.72 -16.55
CA ILE A 66 26.11 -10.21 -17.22
C ILE A 66 26.25 -10.04 -18.73
N LYS A 67 26.11 -11.13 -19.47
CA LYS A 67 26.39 -11.18 -20.92
C LYS A 67 25.19 -11.02 -21.83
N HIS A 68 24.00 -10.93 -21.25
CA HIS A 68 22.75 -10.66 -21.98
C HIS A 68 22.34 -9.17 -21.88
N PRO A 69 21.52 -8.67 -22.81
CA PRO A 69 20.87 -7.35 -22.70
C PRO A 69 20.01 -7.27 -21.43
N LEU A 70 20.04 -6.10 -20.78
CA LEU A 70 19.45 -5.91 -19.47
C LEU A 70 18.12 -5.17 -19.56
N THR A 71 17.12 -5.66 -18.83
CA THR A 71 15.89 -4.93 -18.49
C THR A 71 16.22 -3.76 -17.55
N LEU A 72 15.32 -2.79 -17.42
CA LEU A 72 15.50 -1.70 -16.45
C LEU A 72 15.52 -2.23 -15.01
N THR A 73 14.66 -3.19 -14.71
CA THR A 73 14.59 -3.87 -13.40
C THR A 73 15.94 -4.47 -13.02
N GLU A 74 16.58 -5.24 -13.92
CA GLU A 74 17.89 -5.84 -13.67
C GLU A 74 18.98 -4.78 -13.46
N LYS A 75 18.98 -3.71 -14.25
CA LYS A 75 19.94 -2.61 -14.07
C LYS A 75 19.85 -1.99 -12.68
N ILE A 76 18.63 -1.70 -12.22
CA ILE A 76 18.43 -1.11 -10.89
C ILE A 76 18.81 -2.13 -9.81
N MET A 77 18.30 -3.36 -9.86
CA MET A 77 18.60 -4.38 -8.84
C MET A 77 20.09 -4.67 -8.73
N PHE A 78 20.78 -4.89 -9.85
CA PHE A 78 22.21 -5.20 -9.83
C PHE A 78 23.07 -4.00 -9.41
N ALA A 79 22.60 -2.77 -9.63
CA ALA A 79 23.26 -1.58 -9.09
C ALA A 79 23.12 -1.45 -7.56
N HIS A 80 22.17 -2.15 -6.96
CA HIS A 80 21.88 -2.09 -5.52
C HIS A 80 22.23 -3.39 -4.77
N LEU A 81 23.08 -4.24 -5.34
CA LEU A 81 23.59 -5.39 -4.60
C LEU A 81 24.29 -4.93 -3.33
N TYR A 82 23.99 -5.58 -2.22
CA TYR A 82 24.61 -5.31 -0.92
C TYR A 82 26.11 -5.64 -0.97
N HIS A 83 26.45 -6.78 -1.56
CA HIS A 83 27.82 -7.19 -1.86
C HIS A 83 28.04 -7.15 -3.38
N PRO A 84 28.69 -6.11 -3.93
CA PRO A 84 28.94 -6.02 -5.39
C PRO A 84 29.75 -7.19 -5.97
N ALA A 85 30.50 -7.92 -5.12
CA ALA A 85 31.26 -9.10 -5.53
C ALA A 85 30.35 -10.32 -5.87
N ASP A 86 29.11 -10.33 -5.37
CA ASP A 86 28.16 -11.43 -5.63
C ASP A 86 27.44 -11.28 -6.97
N LEU A 87 27.81 -10.28 -7.76
CA LEU A 87 27.21 -10.00 -9.06
C LEU A 87 27.37 -11.19 -10.02
N ARG A 88 26.26 -11.81 -10.36
CA ARG A 88 26.12 -12.93 -11.27
C ARG A 88 24.77 -12.88 -11.96
N ASP A 89 24.56 -13.75 -12.92
CA ASP A 89 23.24 -13.96 -13.51
C ASP A 89 22.37 -14.76 -12.52
N PHE A 90 21.45 -14.04 -11.83
CA PHE A 90 20.53 -14.63 -10.85
C PHE A 90 19.33 -15.25 -11.55
N LYS A 91 19.04 -16.51 -11.25
CA LYS A 91 17.88 -17.21 -11.80
C LYS A 91 16.57 -16.65 -11.22
N ARG A 92 15.78 -16.00 -12.07
CA ARG A 92 14.48 -15.43 -11.70
C ARG A 92 13.54 -16.51 -11.15
N GLY A 93 12.85 -16.19 -10.07
CA GLY A 93 11.93 -17.09 -9.38
C GLY A 93 12.58 -18.20 -8.56
N ALA A 94 13.94 -18.28 -8.51
CA ALA A 94 14.67 -19.29 -7.76
C ALA A 94 15.70 -18.72 -6.79
N ASP A 95 16.66 -17.92 -7.30
CA ASP A 95 17.73 -17.37 -6.50
C ASP A 95 17.24 -16.26 -5.56
N TYR A 96 17.97 -16.04 -4.48
CA TYR A 96 17.81 -14.86 -3.62
C TYR A 96 18.93 -13.87 -3.90
N VAL A 97 18.59 -12.58 -3.85
CA VAL A 97 19.48 -11.46 -4.06
C VAL A 97 19.47 -10.57 -2.81
N GLU A 98 20.64 -10.23 -2.31
CA GLU A 98 20.84 -9.36 -1.17
C GLU A 98 21.05 -7.93 -1.67
N LEU A 99 20.16 -7.03 -1.26
CA LEU A 99 20.06 -5.67 -1.75
C LEU A 99 20.33 -4.64 -0.66
N LYS A 100 20.81 -3.47 -1.07
CA LYS A 100 21.01 -2.30 -0.22
C LYS A 100 20.13 -1.16 -0.76
N PRO A 101 18.97 -0.91 -0.17
CA PRO A 101 18.14 0.24 -0.54
C PRO A 101 18.88 1.56 -0.28
N ASP A 102 18.61 2.58 -1.08
CA ASP A 102 19.10 3.94 -0.84
C ASP A 102 18.36 4.62 0.29
N ARG A 103 17.11 4.22 0.49
CA ARG A 103 16.16 4.91 1.34
C ARG A 103 15.16 3.96 1.97
N ALA A 104 14.64 4.35 3.12
CA ALA A 104 13.54 3.65 3.77
C ALA A 104 12.38 4.59 4.13
N GLY A 105 11.21 4.01 4.37
CA GLY A 105 10.06 4.76 4.83
C GLY A 105 9.10 3.94 5.67
N THR A 106 8.32 4.62 6.46
CA THR A 106 7.26 4.00 7.27
C THR A 106 6.15 4.98 7.58
N HIS A 107 5.09 4.48 8.20
CA HIS A 107 3.94 5.26 8.60
C HIS A 107 3.47 4.89 10.02
N ASP A 108 2.50 5.62 10.55
CA ASP A 108 2.07 5.55 11.95
C ASP A 108 1.41 4.24 12.40
N ILE A 109 1.11 3.31 11.48
CA ILE A 109 0.62 1.96 11.82
C ILE A 109 1.66 0.84 11.59
N GLY A 110 2.58 1.00 10.62
CA GLY A 110 3.68 0.06 10.37
C GLY A 110 4.94 0.40 11.16
N GLY A 111 5.18 1.70 11.35
CA GLY A 111 6.35 2.24 12.02
C GLY A 111 6.52 1.85 13.47
N PRO A 112 5.51 1.92 14.33
CA PRO A 112 5.68 1.63 15.75
C PRO A 112 6.37 0.30 16.02
N MET A 113 5.89 -0.80 15.41
CA MET A 113 6.47 -2.11 15.66
C MET A 113 7.85 -2.30 15.02
N ALA A 114 8.07 -1.77 13.81
CA ALA A 114 9.39 -1.80 13.17
C ALA A 114 10.44 -1.04 13.98
N ILE A 115 10.06 0.12 14.53
CA ILE A 115 10.90 0.94 15.39
C ILE A 115 11.17 0.24 16.74
N ILE A 116 10.14 -0.35 17.35
CA ILE A 116 10.32 -1.13 18.60
C ILE A 116 11.32 -2.26 18.39
N GLN A 117 11.27 -2.95 17.25
CA GLN A 117 12.27 -3.95 16.88
C GLN A 117 13.66 -3.31 16.71
N PHE A 118 13.77 -2.17 16.00
CA PHE A 118 15.02 -1.44 15.85
C PHE A 118 15.61 -1.01 17.19
N LEU A 119 14.80 -0.53 18.15
CA LEU A 119 15.26 -0.14 19.48
C LEU A 119 15.95 -1.30 20.23
N THR A 120 15.57 -2.55 19.97
CA THR A 120 16.22 -3.72 20.58
C THR A 120 17.65 -3.93 20.08
N SER A 121 18.03 -3.34 18.93
CA SER A 121 19.39 -3.43 18.38
C SER A 121 20.41 -2.57 19.12
N LYS A 122 19.96 -1.61 19.94
CA LYS A 122 20.77 -0.64 20.67
C LYS A 122 21.65 0.26 19.78
N LYS A 123 21.36 0.35 18.46
CA LYS A 123 22.08 1.27 17.57
C LYS A 123 21.72 2.71 17.92
N GLU A 124 22.69 3.61 17.78
CA GLU A 124 22.50 5.03 18.09
C GLU A 124 21.75 5.80 17.00
N ARG A 125 21.80 5.33 15.75
CA ARG A 125 21.20 5.98 14.57
C ARG A 125 20.76 4.93 13.54
N ILE A 126 19.82 5.31 12.71
CA ILE A 126 19.50 4.54 11.50
C ILE A 126 20.63 4.65 10.48
N ALA A 127 20.83 3.58 9.70
CA ALA A 127 21.96 3.44 8.79
C ALA A 127 21.75 4.05 7.40
N LEU A 128 20.52 4.43 7.05
CA LEU A 128 20.16 5.02 5.76
C LEU A 128 19.10 6.11 5.96
N PRO A 129 18.97 7.07 5.04
CA PRO A 129 17.91 8.08 5.08
C PRO A 129 16.53 7.44 5.15
N ALA A 130 15.69 7.91 6.07
CA ALA A 130 14.33 7.40 6.22
C ALA A 130 13.34 8.50 6.56
N ALA A 131 12.08 8.32 6.15
CA ALA A 131 10.98 9.19 6.51
C ALA A 131 9.85 8.41 7.19
N LEU A 132 9.18 9.07 8.14
CA LEU A 132 8.02 8.56 8.85
C LEU A 132 6.85 9.52 8.64
N VAL A 133 5.73 9.01 8.11
CA VAL A 133 4.54 9.81 7.75
C VAL A 133 3.34 9.33 8.57
N CYS A 134 2.64 10.27 9.26
CA CYS A 134 1.46 9.96 10.06
C CYS A 134 0.19 10.18 9.23
N ASP A 135 -0.23 9.21 8.44
CA ASP A 135 -1.35 9.33 7.50
C ASP A 135 -2.45 8.26 7.66
N HIS A 136 -2.27 7.27 8.54
CA HIS A 136 -3.20 6.15 8.67
C HIS A 136 -4.11 6.22 9.90
N LEU A 137 -3.77 6.97 10.94
CA LEU A 137 -4.56 7.06 12.18
C LEU A 137 -5.53 8.24 12.22
N VAL A 138 -5.73 8.94 11.11
CA VAL A 138 -6.71 10.03 10.99
C VAL A 138 -8.05 9.45 10.54
N GLN A 139 -9.07 9.52 11.39
CA GLN A 139 -10.41 9.02 11.08
C GLN A 139 -11.25 10.12 10.41
N ALA A 140 -11.68 9.88 9.18
CA ALA A 140 -12.57 10.77 8.45
C ALA A 140 -13.99 10.77 9.07
N ASN A 141 -14.52 11.96 9.34
CA ASN A 141 -15.86 12.16 9.91
C ASN A 141 -16.47 13.51 9.48
N ALA A 142 -15.86 14.62 9.90
CA ALA A 142 -16.45 15.96 9.77
C ALA A 142 -15.64 16.92 8.89
N GLY A 143 -14.53 16.46 8.32
CA GLY A 143 -13.62 17.24 7.48
C GLY A 143 -12.25 17.47 8.12
N ALA A 144 -11.32 18.06 7.35
CA ALA A 144 -9.90 18.08 7.69
C ALA A 144 -9.57 18.58 9.09
N ILE A 145 -9.99 19.80 9.43
CA ILE A 145 -9.60 20.45 10.69
C ILE A 145 -10.14 19.74 11.95
N PRO A 146 -11.45 19.43 12.05
CA PRO A 146 -11.97 18.73 13.22
C PRO A 146 -11.42 17.32 13.36
N ASP A 147 -11.23 16.60 12.24
CA ASP A 147 -10.73 15.22 12.25
C ASP A 147 -9.27 15.14 12.70
N LEU A 148 -8.42 16.10 12.29
CA LEU A 148 -7.03 16.20 12.76
C LEU A 148 -6.94 16.48 14.27
N LYS A 149 -7.77 17.39 14.80
CA LYS A 149 -7.81 17.66 16.26
C LYS A 149 -8.17 16.40 17.06
N VAL A 150 -9.11 15.62 16.55
CA VAL A 150 -9.50 14.34 17.17
C VAL A 150 -8.36 13.33 17.07
N ALA A 151 -7.70 13.24 15.90
CA ALA A 151 -6.58 12.34 15.69
C ALA A 151 -5.41 12.65 16.62
N ASP A 152 -5.01 13.92 16.76
CA ASP A 152 -3.92 14.34 17.66
C ASP A 152 -4.21 13.97 19.11
N LYS A 153 -5.44 14.19 19.58
CA LYS A 153 -5.85 13.80 20.93
C LYS A 153 -5.84 12.29 21.13
N ASN A 154 -6.46 11.56 20.22
CA ASN A 154 -6.66 10.12 20.36
C ASN A 154 -5.38 9.32 20.15
N ASN A 155 -4.42 9.82 19.34
CA ASN A 155 -3.20 9.14 19.00
C ASN A 155 -1.95 9.77 19.63
N TYR A 156 -2.12 10.62 20.63
CA TYR A 156 -1.05 11.37 21.30
C TYR A 156 0.12 10.48 21.72
N GLU A 157 -0.15 9.32 22.32
CA GLU A 157 0.86 8.35 22.74
C GLU A 157 1.71 7.88 21.55
N THR A 158 1.07 7.44 20.47
CA THR A 158 1.75 6.97 19.26
C THR A 158 2.52 8.08 18.56
N TYR A 159 1.90 9.24 18.36
CA TYR A 159 2.54 10.37 17.66
C TYR A 159 3.72 10.94 18.44
N THR A 160 3.62 10.99 19.77
CA THR A 160 4.73 11.43 20.63
C THR A 160 5.90 10.44 20.56
N PHE A 161 5.63 9.14 20.70
CA PHE A 161 6.66 8.11 20.55
C PHE A 161 7.38 8.20 19.20
N LEU A 162 6.62 8.28 18.10
CA LEU A 162 7.17 8.33 16.75
C LEU A 162 7.98 9.61 16.51
N ARG A 163 7.50 10.76 16.98
CA ARG A 163 8.21 12.04 16.87
C ARG A 163 9.53 12.00 17.63
N ASP A 164 9.52 11.52 18.86
CA ASP A 164 10.72 11.53 19.72
C ASP A 164 11.78 10.54 19.20
N VAL A 165 11.34 9.36 18.71
CA VAL A 165 12.23 8.42 18.01
C VAL A 165 12.80 9.06 16.74
N SER A 166 11.97 9.72 15.95
CA SER A 166 12.41 10.36 14.70
C SER A 166 13.50 11.42 14.97
N ARG A 167 13.28 12.28 15.97
CA ARG A 167 14.26 13.29 16.39
C ARG A 167 15.59 12.67 16.83
N ARG A 168 15.54 11.58 17.58
CA ARG A 168 16.72 10.93 18.15
C ARG A 168 17.51 10.13 17.11
N TYR A 169 16.82 9.30 16.30
CA TYR A 169 17.47 8.28 15.48
C TYR A 169 17.68 8.66 14.02
N GLY A 170 17.06 9.74 13.53
CA GLY A 170 17.37 10.29 12.23
C GLY A 170 16.29 10.15 11.16
N PHE A 171 15.00 9.98 11.53
CA PHE A 171 13.92 10.02 10.56
C PHE A 171 13.45 11.46 10.27
N ASP A 172 13.15 11.75 9.03
CA ASP A 172 12.29 12.89 8.70
C ASP A 172 10.86 12.58 9.16
N PHE A 173 10.31 13.40 10.04
CA PHE A 173 8.97 13.17 10.62
C PHE A 173 7.92 14.06 9.98
N TRP A 174 6.88 13.45 9.41
CA TRP A 174 5.74 14.12 8.81
C TRP A 174 4.51 13.89 9.70
N PRO A 175 4.04 14.90 10.44
CA PRO A 175 2.91 14.77 11.36
C PRO A 175 1.59 14.54 10.62
N ALA A 176 0.55 14.14 11.35
CA ALA A 176 -0.79 13.97 10.82
C ALA A 176 -1.28 15.23 10.09
N GLY A 177 -1.85 15.03 8.89
CA GLY A 177 -2.31 16.10 8.02
C GLY A 177 -1.24 16.73 7.13
N ALA A 178 0.02 16.30 7.21
CA ALA A 178 1.06 16.78 6.28
C ALA A 178 0.89 16.22 4.86
N GLY A 179 0.35 15.01 4.74
CA GLY A 179 0.08 14.36 3.46
C GLY A 179 0.06 12.84 3.56
N ILE A 180 -0.43 12.23 2.49
CA ILE A 180 -0.43 10.78 2.30
C ILE A 180 0.99 10.31 1.99
N CYS A 181 1.44 9.25 2.65
CA CYS A 181 2.81 8.73 2.63
C CYS A 181 3.43 8.73 1.22
N HIS A 182 2.79 8.09 0.25
CA HIS A 182 3.35 7.95 -1.10
C HIS A 182 3.33 9.25 -1.92
N GLN A 183 2.45 10.18 -1.62
CA GLN A 183 2.48 11.53 -2.21
C GLN A 183 3.64 12.34 -1.62
N ILE A 184 3.86 12.25 -0.32
CA ILE A 184 5.01 12.86 0.35
C ILE A 184 6.33 12.31 -0.24
N PHE A 185 6.43 10.98 -0.46
CA PHE A 185 7.62 10.39 -1.08
C PHE A 185 7.83 10.86 -2.51
N LEU A 186 6.79 10.84 -3.34
CA LEU A 186 6.84 11.28 -4.73
C LEU A 186 7.27 12.75 -4.84
N GLU A 187 6.77 13.62 -3.95
CA GLU A 187 7.06 15.05 -3.94
C GLU A 187 8.48 15.40 -3.44
N ASN A 188 9.07 14.59 -2.54
CA ASN A 188 10.25 15.01 -1.79
C ASN A 188 11.44 14.05 -1.87
N TYR A 189 11.21 12.75 -2.12
CA TYR A 189 12.24 11.72 -1.91
C TYR A 189 12.56 10.86 -3.12
N ASP A 190 11.57 10.54 -3.95
CA ASP A 190 11.75 9.63 -5.07
C ASP A 190 12.65 10.21 -6.17
N PHE A 191 13.51 9.37 -6.74
CA PHE A 191 14.42 9.75 -7.83
C PHE A 191 14.67 8.59 -8.80
N PRO A 192 14.93 8.87 -10.10
CA PRO A 192 15.08 7.83 -11.13
C PRO A 192 16.24 6.87 -10.84
N GLY A 193 15.97 5.57 -10.95
CA GLY A 193 16.97 4.53 -10.77
C GLY A 193 17.32 4.19 -9.31
N GLY A 194 16.77 4.90 -8.33
CA GLY A 194 16.96 4.60 -6.92
C GLY A 194 16.17 3.39 -6.46
N MET A 195 16.42 2.93 -5.24
CA MET A 195 15.71 1.83 -4.58
C MET A 195 15.24 2.23 -3.18
N MET A 196 13.98 1.91 -2.84
CA MET A 196 13.39 2.25 -1.53
C MET A 196 12.57 1.09 -0.95
N LEU A 197 12.59 0.95 0.38
CA LEU A 197 11.71 0.08 1.16
C LEU A 197 10.75 0.90 2.01
N VAL A 198 9.46 0.60 1.97
CA VAL A 198 8.45 1.23 2.85
C VAL A 198 7.52 0.17 3.44
N THR A 199 7.08 0.34 4.67
CA THR A 199 6.13 -0.60 5.32
C THR A 199 4.69 -0.45 4.80
N ASP A 200 4.52 -0.08 3.54
CA ASP A 200 3.23 0.00 2.86
C ASP A 200 3.26 -0.71 1.51
N SER A 201 2.16 -1.36 1.14
CA SER A 201 2.05 -2.12 -0.12
C SER A 201 1.97 -1.24 -1.36
N HIS A 202 1.59 0.05 -1.23
CA HIS A 202 1.51 0.98 -2.37
C HIS A 202 2.82 1.74 -2.64
N THR A 203 3.91 1.30 -2.05
CA THR A 203 5.27 1.81 -2.31
C THR A 203 5.64 1.87 -3.80
N PRO A 204 5.14 0.97 -4.69
CA PRO A 204 5.39 1.07 -6.13
C PRO A 204 4.92 2.38 -6.79
N THR A 205 4.16 3.24 -6.10
CA THR A 205 3.83 4.62 -6.54
C THR A 205 5.09 5.41 -6.97
N ALA A 206 6.24 5.16 -6.36
CA ALA A 206 7.52 5.81 -6.67
C ALA A 206 8.02 5.54 -8.11
N CYS A 207 7.44 4.55 -8.82
CA CYS A 207 7.71 4.31 -10.23
C CYS A 207 7.29 5.50 -11.11
N GLY A 208 6.42 6.39 -10.60
CA GLY A 208 6.10 7.66 -11.23
C GLY A 208 7.33 8.54 -11.51
N LEU A 209 8.41 8.31 -10.75
CA LEU A 209 9.73 8.91 -10.97
C LEU A 209 10.83 7.88 -11.33
N GLY A 210 10.44 6.67 -11.76
CA GLY A 210 11.39 5.66 -12.21
C GLY A 210 12.25 5.05 -11.09
N MET A 211 11.76 5.07 -9.85
CA MET A 211 12.37 4.43 -8.69
C MET A 211 11.83 3.01 -8.51
N LEU A 212 12.70 2.05 -8.17
CA LEU A 212 12.30 0.68 -7.84
C LEU A 212 12.01 0.62 -6.33
N ALA A 213 10.76 0.87 -5.97
CA ALA A 213 10.35 0.95 -4.58
C ALA A 213 9.42 -0.20 -4.21
N ILE A 214 9.67 -0.83 -3.06
CA ILE A 214 9.08 -2.12 -2.71
C ILE A 214 8.42 -2.03 -1.33
N GLY A 215 7.17 -2.50 -1.26
CA GLY A 215 6.47 -2.68 0.00
C GLY A 215 7.03 -3.88 0.78
N ALA A 216 7.38 -3.67 2.04
CA ALA A 216 8.04 -4.65 2.89
C ALA A 216 7.38 -4.74 4.29
N GLY A 217 7.71 -5.76 5.06
CA GLY A 217 7.30 -5.88 6.45
C GLY A 217 8.16 -5.02 7.38
N GLY A 218 7.72 -4.87 8.64
CA GLY A 218 8.46 -4.09 9.63
C GLY A 218 9.83 -4.69 9.95
N ALA A 219 9.98 -6.02 9.91
CA ALA A 219 11.27 -6.68 10.11
C ALA A 219 12.25 -6.41 8.95
N ASP A 220 11.77 -6.38 7.71
CA ASP A 220 12.58 -5.99 6.54
C ASP A 220 13.06 -4.54 6.67
N LEU A 221 12.15 -3.65 7.09
CA LEU A 221 12.50 -2.26 7.38
C LEU A 221 13.55 -2.18 8.50
N CYS A 222 13.39 -2.95 9.57
CA CYS A 222 14.31 -2.98 10.70
C CYS A 222 15.73 -3.37 10.23
N ASP A 223 15.87 -4.41 9.39
CA ASP A 223 17.16 -4.82 8.83
C ASP A 223 17.80 -3.67 8.02
N ALA A 224 17.04 -3.01 7.15
CA ALA A 224 17.53 -1.86 6.38
C ALA A 224 17.95 -0.70 7.29
N LEU A 225 17.16 -0.37 8.32
CA LEU A 225 17.49 0.67 9.31
C LEU A 225 18.77 0.34 10.10
N MET A 226 19.06 -0.94 10.31
CA MET A 226 20.30 -1.41 10.93
C MET A 226 21.49 -1.41 9.97
N GLY A 227 21.27 -1.16 8.67
CA GLY A 227 22.29 -1.19 7.63
C GLY A 227 22.66 -2.60 7.17
N MET A 228 21.77 -3.55 7.37
CA MET A 228 21.93 -4.94 6.95
C MET A 228 21.43 -5.15 5.53
N GLU A 229 21.82 -6.26 4.95
CA GLU A 229 21.33 -6.71 3.67
C GLU A 229 19.82 -7.02 3.75
N TRP A 230 19.09 -6.53 2.74
CA TRP A 230 17.71 -6.90 2.53
C TRP A 230 17.61 -7.98 1.46
N GLU A 231 17.09 -9.13 1.85
CA GLU A 231 16.98 -10.28 0.98
C GLU A 231 15.66 -10.29 0.20
N LEU A 232 15.75 -10.46 -1.11
CA LEU A 232 14.61 -10.61 -2.00
C LEU A 232 14.82 -11.83 -2.92
N LYS A 233 13.78 -12.65 -3.09
CA LYS A 233 13.80 -13.67 -4.15
C LYS A 233 13.81 -12.96 -5.51
N MET A 234 14.79 -13.28 -6.38
CA MET A 234 14.92 -12.64 -7.69
C MET A 234 13.58 -12.71 -8.45
N PRO A 235 12.90 -11.60 -8.67
CA PRO A 235 11.57 -11.62 -9.25
C PRO A 235 11.59 -11.99 -10.73
N LYS A 236 10.52 -12.61 -11.21
CA LYS A 236 10.21 -12.64 -12.63
C LYS A 236 9.83 -11.23 -13.10
N ILE A 237 9.86 -10.99 -14.40
CA ILE A 237 9.57 -9.67 -14.96
C ILE A 237 8.46 -9.79 -16.00
N ILE A 238 7.35 -9.09 -15.74
CA ILE A 238 6.26 -8.92 -16.70
C ILE A 238 6.50 -7.60 -17.44
N GLY A 239 6.79 -7.69 -18.74
CA GLY A 239 6.88 -6.51 -19.59
C GLY A 239 5.52 -6.07 -20.09
N ILE A 240 5.12 -4.81 -19.83
CA ILE A 240 3.89 -4.22 -20.40
C ILE A 240 4.27 -3.16 -21.43
N LYS A 241 4.04 -3.47 -22.70
CA LYS A 241 4.26 -2.55 -23.82
C LYS A 241 3.08 -1.62 -23.98
N LEU A 242 3.32 -0.32 -23.81
CA LEU A 242 2.34 0.74 -24.06
C LEU A 242 2.58 1.38 -25.41
N THR A 243 1.51 1.48 -26.22
CA THR A 243 1.50 2.20 -27.51
C THR A 243 0.37 3.24 -27.54
N GLY A 244 0.46 4.21 -28.47
CA GLY A 244 -0.56 5.24 -28.61
C GLY A 244 -0.62 6.21 -27.42
N LYS A 245 -1.78 6.85 -27.23
CA LYS A 245 -2.04 7.81 -26.14
C LYS A 245 -3.49 7.73 -25.66
N LEU A 246 -3.73 8.03 -24.39
CA LEU A 246 -5.07 8.12 -23.82
C LEU A 246 -5.89 9.23 -24.47
N LYS A 247 -7.23 9.04 -24.59
CA LYS A 247 -8.15 9.96 -25.25
C LYS A 247 -9.42 10.15 -24.43
N GLY A 248 -9.98 11.35 -24.52
CA GLY A 248 -11.29 11.67 -23.99
C GLY A 248 -11.40 11.47 -22.48
N TRP A 249 -12.27 10.55 -22.06
CA TRP A 249 -12.52 10.21 -20.67
C TRP A 249 -11.53 9.19 -20.08
N ALA A 250 -10.75 8.51 -20.92
CA ALA A 250 -9.77 7.53 -20.44
C ALA A 250 -8.60 8.21 -19.71
N SER A 251 -8.14 7.60 -18.65
CA SER A 251 -7.09 8.09 -17.77
C SER A 251 -6.06 7.00 -17.41
N PRO A 252 -4.94 7.34 -16.77
CA PRO A 252 -3.99 6.34 -16.27
C PRO A 252 -4.62 5.31 -15.32
N LYS A 253 -5.65 5.69 -14.55
CA LYS A 253 -6.41 4.77 -13.71
C LYS A 253 -7.03 3.63 -14.52
N ASP A 254 -7.60 3.93 -15.68
CA ASP A 254 -8.24 2.92 -16.52
C ASP A 254 -7.24 1.92 -17.11
N VAL A 255 -5.99 2.35 -17.30
CA VAL A 255 -4.89 1.44 -17.70
C VAL A 255 -4.66 0.37 -16.65
N ILE A 256 -4.51 0.77 -15.39
CA ILE A 256 -4.25 -0.20 -14.32
C ILE A 256 -5.48 -1.02 -13.94
N LEU A 257 -6.70 -0.46 -14.05
CA LEU A 257 -7.93 -1.24 -13.90
C LEU A 257 -8.00 -2.36 -14.94
N LYS A 258 -7.61 -2.06 -16.19
CA LYS A 258 -7.51 -3.05 -17.28
C LYS A 258 -6.42 -4.10 -16.98
N VAL A 259 -5.25 -3.68 -16.52
CA VAL A 259 -4.16 -4.60 -16.12
C VAL A 259 -4.62 -5.52 -15.00
N ALA A 260 -5.35 -5.00 -14.00
CA ALA A 260 -5.91 -5.81 -12.93
C ALA A 260 -6.92 -6.85 -13.46
N GLY A 261 -7.75 -6.49 -14.44
CA GLY A 261 -8.62 -7.44 -15.12
C GLY A 261 -7.88 -8.54 -15.91
N ILE A 262 -6.69 -8.22 -16.46
CA ILE A 262 -5.87 -9.18 -17.23
C ILE A 262 -5.07 -10.12 -16.32
N LEU A 263 -4.47 -9.59 -15.24
CA LEU A 263 -3.57 -10.33 -14.35
C LEU A 263 -4.29 -10.98 -13.18
N SER A 264 -5.47 -10.51 -12.81
CA SER A 264 -6.15 -10.79 -11.54
C SER A 264 -5.31 -10.34 -10.32
N THR A 265 -5.81 -10.60 -9.11
CA THR A 265 -5.10 -10.24 -7.86
C THR A 265 -3.84 -11.09 -7.58
N LYS A 266 -3.55 -12.10 -8.39
CA LYS A 266 -2.41 -13.04 -8.17
C LYS A 266 -1.41 -13.08 -9.33
N GLY A 267 -1.77 -12.59 -10.52
CA GLY A 267 -0.96 -12.79 -11.74
C GLY A 267 0.40 -12.11 -11.73
N GLY A 268 0.59 -11.13 -10.87
CA GLY A 268 1.87 -10.44 -10.64
C GLY A 268 2.69 -11.00 -9.47
N THR A 269 2.25 -12.05 -8.78
CA THR A 269 2.94 -12.57 -7.59
C THR A 269 4.38 -12.95 -7.91
N ASN A 270 5.32 -12.46 -7.10
CA ASN A 270 6.77 -12.62 -7.30
C ASN A 270 7.29 -12.08 -8.64
N CYS A 271 6.58 -11.11 -9.24
CA CYS A 271 7.01 -10.43 -10.45
C CYS A 271 7.24 -8.93 -10.21
N VAL A 272 8.13 -8.32 -10.98
CA VAL A 272 8.16 -6.89 -11.22
C VAL A 272 7.41 -6.60 -12.51
N ILE A 273 6.58 -5.56 -12.51
CA ILE A 273 5.94 -5.07 -13.74
C ILE A 273 6.81 -3.95 -14.32
N GLU A 274 7.41 -4.18 -15.47
CA GLU A 274 8.22 -3.18 -16.17
C GLU A 274 7.44 -2.68 -17.39
N TYR A 275 7.13 -1.38 -17.40
CA TYR A 275 6.47 -0.73 -18.52
C TYR A 275 7.47 -0.22 -19.54
N PHE A 276 7.16 -0.36 -20.81
CA PHE A 276 7.99 0.11 -21.92
C PHE A 276 7.17 0.50 -23.15
N GLY A 277 7.83 1.01 -24.18
CA GLY A 277 7.19 1.47 -25.42
C GLY A 277 6.89 2.97 -25.44
N ASP A 278 6.53 3.49 -26.61
CA ASP A 278 6.34 4.93 -26.83
C ASP A 278 5.14 5.50 -26.09
N GLY A 279 4.14 4.69 -25.79
CA GLY A 279 2.99 5.07 -24.97
C GLY A 279 3.38 5.56 -23.57
N CYS A 280 4.47 5.06 -22.98
CA CYS A 280 4.97 5.50 -21.68
C CYS A 280 5.29 7.00 -21.67
N LYS A 281 5.82 7.55 -22.78
CA LYS A 281 6.20 8.95 -22.93
C LYS A 281 4.98 9.89 -22.99
N THR A 282 3.79 9.35 -23.20
CA THR A 282 2.54 10.12 -23.28
C THR A 282 1.85 10.26 -21.93
N LEU A 283 2.34 9.59 -20.90
CA LEU A 283 1.81 9.63 -19.54
C LEU A 283 2.60 10.63 -18.68
N SER A 284 1.90 11.36 -17.82
CA SER A 284 2.50 12.20 -16.79
C SER A 284 3.25 11.36 -15.73
N ALA A 285 4.07 11.99 -14.90
CA ALA A 285 4.71 11.32 -13.76
C ALA A 285 3.67 10.83 -12.75
N THR A 286 2.65 11.64 -12.44
CA THR A 286 1.54 11.29 -11.55
C THR A 286 0.67 10.18 -12.13
N GLY A 287 0.44 10.16 -13.45
CA GLY A 287 -0.26 9.08 -14.14
C GLY A 287 0.48 7.74 -14.06
N LYS A 288 1.81 7.74 -14.22
CA LYS A 288 2.64 6.55 -13.99
C LYS A 288 2.61 6.10 -12.53
N ALA A 289 2.62 7.05 -11.60
CA ALA A 289 2.47 6.78 -10.16
C ALA A 289 1.14 6.09 -9.85
N THR A 290 0.03 6.54 -10.43
CA THR A 290 -1.29 5.89 -10.34
C THR A 290 -1.26 4.45 -10.86
N ILE A 291 -0.64 4.21 -12.01
CA ILE A 291 -0.51 2.87 -12.59
C ILE A 291 0.30 1.96 -11.65
N GLY A 292 1.46 2.42 -11.18
CA GLY A 292 2.31 1.64 -10.28
C GLY A 292 1.71 1.41 -8.91
N ASN A 293 0.97 2.39 -8.38
CA ASN A 293 0.28 2.27 -7.10
C ASN A 293 -0.57 1.00 -7.04
N MET A 294 -1.43 0.79 -8.02
CA MET A 294 -2.28 -0.40 -8.09
C MET A 294 -1.58 -1.65 -8.65
N GLY A 295 -0.30 -1.61 -8.94
CA GLY A 295 0.51 -2.81 -9.15
C GLY A 295 0.49 -3.74 -7.92
N ALA A 296 0.31 -3.19 -6.73
CA ALA A 296 0.09 -3.95 -5.50
C ALA A 296 -1.17 -4.83 -5.56
N GLU A 297 -2.21 -4.38 -6.28
CA GLU A 297 -3.50 -5.08 -6.37
C GLU A 297 -3.47 -6.31 -7.28
N VAL A 298 -2.45 -6.44 -8.12
CA VAL A 298 -2.21 -7.65 -8.92
C VAL A 298 -1.16 -8.57 -8.29
N GLY A 299 -0.74 -8.29 -7.05
CA GLY A 299 0.25 -9.07 -6.30
C GLY A 299 1.71 -8.82 -6.71
N ALA A 300 1.99 -7.81 -7.55
CA ALA A 300 3.35 -7.52 -8.00
C ALA A 300 4.27 -7.13 -6.83
N THR A 301 5.54 -7.53 -6.93
CA THR A 301 6.61 -7.12 -6.02
C THR A 301 6.79 -5.61 -6.08
N THR A 302 6.85 -5.06 -7.28
CA THR A 302 6.88 -3.64 -7.56
C THR A 302 6.58 -3.38 -9.04
N THR A 303 6.59 -2.10 -9.40
CA THR A 303 6.40 -1.59 -10.77
C THR A 303 7.51 -0.60 -11.09
N VAL A 304 7.94 -0.51 -12.35
CA VAL A 304 8.91 0.49 -12.79
C VAL A 304 8.60 1.00 -14.20
N PHE A 305 8.87 2.29 -14.42
CA PHE A 305 8.84 2.98 -15.70
C PHE A 305 10.23 3.52 -16.05
N PRO A 306 10.62 3.56 -17.33
CA PRO A 306 11.86 4.21 -17.74
C PRO A 306 11.79 5.73 -17.51
N TYR A 307 12.93 6.32 -17.17
CA TYR A 307 13.07 7.77 -16.99
C TYR A 307 12.79 8.53 -18.28
N ASP A 308 11.94 9.57 -18.18
CA ASP A 308 11.54 10.40 -19.32
C ASP A 308 11.34 11.88 -18.96
N ASP A 309 10.91 12.65 -19.97
CA ASP A 309 10.74 14.10 -19.84
C ASP A 309 9.57 14.49 -18.93
N ALA A 310 8.55 13.65 -18.76
CA ALA A 310 7.47 13.89 -17.79
C ALA A 310 7.99 13.82 -16.35
N MET A 311 8.84 12.84 -16.04
CA MET A 311 9.50 12.75 -14.74
C MET A 311 10.43 13.93 -14.48
N LYS A 312 11.16 14.38 -15.53
CA LYS A 312 11.99 15.58 -15.46
C LYS A 312 11.17 16.82 -15.14
N ARG A 313 10.02 17.02 -15.80
CA ARG A 313 9.12 18.16 -15.52
C ARG A 313 8.62 18.12 -14.08
N TYR A 314 8.21 16.97 -13.57
CA TYR A 314 7.71 16.82 -12.21
C TYR A 314 8.82 17.12 -11.18
N LEU A 315 10.01 16.56 -11.34
CA LEU A 315 11.16 16.84 -10.50
C LEU A 315 11.49 18.35 -10.48
N THR A 316 11.42 18.99 -11.63
CA THR A 316 11.66 20.45 -11.73
C THR A 316 10.57 21.23 -11.01
N ALA A 317 9.30 20.88 -11.21
CA ALA A 317 8.16 21.56 -10.58
C ALA A 317 8.14 21.40 -9.05
N THR A 318 8.67 20.29 -8.54
CA THR A 318 8.79 20.01 -7.09
C THR A 318 10.11 20.50 -6.49
N GLY A 319 10.88 21.37 -7.22
CA GLY A 319 12.11 21.97 -6.73
C GLY A 319 13.34 21.09 -6.82
N ARG A 320 13.27 19.95 -7.54
CA ARG A 320 14.36 18.96 -7.66
C ARG A 320 15.00 18.94 -9.06
N ALA A 321 15.09 20.09 -9.72
CA ALA A 321 15.73 20.22 -11.04
C ALA A 321 17.19 19.71 -11.06
N ALA A 322 17.92 19.86 -9.95
CA ALA A 322 19.27 19.33 -9.81
C ALA A 322 19.31 17.79 -9.89
N VAL A 323 18.33 17.10 -9.31
CA VAL A 323 18.18 15.64 -9.43
C VAL A 323 17.89 15.24 -10.87
N ALA A 324 16.97 15.95 -11.53
CA ALA A 324 16.68 15.70 -12.94
C ALA A 324 17.92 15.86 -13.84
N LYS A 325 18.75 16.88 -13.60
CA LYS A 325 20.02 17.08 -14.32
C LYS A 325 21.00 15.91 -14.11
N LEU A 326 21.08 15.38 -12.91
CA LEU A 326 21.92 14.21 -12.62
C LEU A 326 21.39 12.95 -13.34
N ALA A 327 20.08 12.72 -13.32
CA ALA A 327 19.42 11.62 -14.02
C ALA A 327 19.62 11.70 -15.55
N ASP A 328 19.54 12.90 -16.14
CA ASP A 328 19.82 13.13 -17.57
C ASP A 328 21.21 12.62 -17.96
N GLY A 329 22.21 12.77 -17.08
CA GLY A 329 23.59 12.31 -17.32
C GLY A 329 23.73 10.79 -17.49
N VAL A 330 22.76 10.01 -16.98
CA VAL A 330 22.74 8.54 -17.03
C VAL A 330 21.48 7.99 -17.70
N LYS A 331 20.71 8.82 -18.41
CA LYS A 331 19.38 8.50 -18.98
C LYS A 331 19.35 7.18 -19.77
N LYS A 332 20.43 6.85 -20.49
CA LYS A 332 20.52 5.60 -21.28
C LYS A 332 20.47 4.33 -20.41
N ASP A 333 20.94 4.41 -19.17
CA ASP A 333 20.94 3.28 -18.23
C ASP A 333 19.71 3.28 -17.31
N LEU A 334 18.85 4.32 -17.40
CA LEU A 334 17.55 4.42 -16.75
C LEU A 334 16.39 3.96 -17.66
N ALA A 335 16.69 3.06 -18.59
CA ALA A 335 15.74 2.36 -19.46
C ALA A 335 16.30 0.99 -19.79
N ALA A 336 15.47 0.06 -20.27
CA ALA A 336 15.91 -1.24 -20.79
C ALA A 336 16.85 -1.05 -21.98
N ASP A 337 17.69 -2.03 -22.25
CA ASP A 337 18.56 -2.05 -23.43
C ASP A 337 17.74 -2.10 -24.73
N LYS A 338 18.28 -1.53 -25.82
CA LYS A 338 17.56 -1.46 -27.10
C LYS A 338 17.14 -2.84 -27.62
N GLU A 339 17.95 -3.85 -27.40
CA GLU A 339 17.66 -5.21 -27.83
C GLU A 339 16.54 -5.84 -27.02
N VAL A 340 16.40 -5.53 -25.71
CA VAL A 340 15.26 -5.93 -24.89
C VAL A 340 13.96 -5.33 -25.47
N LEU A 341 14.02 -4.04 -25.87
CA LEU A 341 12.86 -3.37 -26.45
C LEU A 341 12.49 -3.88 -27.85
N ALA A 342 13.47 -4.35 -28.61
CA ALA A 342 13.26 -4.92 -29.95
C ALA A 342 12.73 -6.36 -29.92
N HIS A 343 13.11 -7.13 -28.91
CA HIS A 343 12.76 -8.55 -28.74
C HIS A 343 12.27 -8.84 -27.30
N PRO A 344 11.20 -8.17 -26.82
CA PRO A 344 10.76 -8.25 -25.44
C PRO A 344 10.40 -9.68 -25.00
N GLU A 345 9.91 -10.50 -25.92
CA GLU A 345 9.56 -11.91 -25.67
C GLU A 345 10.76 -12.81 -25.28
N LYS A 346 11.99 -12.36 -25.53
CA LYS A 346 13.22 -13.09 -25.15
C LYS A 346 13.69 -12.75 -23.73
N TYR A 347 13.32 -11.55 -23.22
CA TYR A 347 13.92 -11.00 -22.00
C TYR A 347 12.93 -10.82 -20.86
N TYR A 348 11.62 -10.73 -21.14
CA TYR A 348 10.58 -10.74 -20.14
C TYR A 348 9.98 -12.13 -19.99
N ASP A 349 9.61 -12.51 -18.77
CA ASP A 349 8.95 -13.80 -18.51
C ASP A 349 7.52 -13.86 -19.09
N ARG A 350 6.91 -12.69 -19.29
CA ARG A 350 5.62 -12.50 -19.95
C ARG A 350 5.57 -11.10 -20.56
N VAL A 351 4.96 -10.97 -21.74
CA VAL A 351 4.72 -9.69 -22.40
C VAL A 351 3.21 -9.46 -22.54
N ILE A 352 2.77 -8.25 -22.24
CA ILE A 352 1.39 -7.78 -22.42
C ILE A 352 1.46 -6.50 -23.25
N GLU A 353 0.65 -6.38 -24.30
CA GLU A 353 0.54 -5.14 -25.10
C GLU A 353 -0.76 -4.42 -24.81
N ILE A 354 -0.69 -3.10 -24.58
CA ILE A 354 -1.84 -2.23 -24.37
C ILE A 354 -1.71 -1.01 -25.29
N ASN A 355 -2.66 -0.87 -26.21
CA ASN A 355 -2.81 0.35 -26.98
C ASN A 355 -3.65 1.36 -26.19
N LEU A 356 -3.00 2.41 -25.68
CA LEU A 356 -3.64 3.47 -24.89
C LEU A 356 -4.78 4.15 -25.64
N SER A 357 -4.72 4.23 -26.97
CA SER A 357 -5.77 4.84 -27.79
C SER A 357 -7.06 4.02 -27.85
N GLN A 358 -7.02 2.77 -27.37
CA GLN A 358 -8.14 1.84 -27.30
C GLN A 358 -8.59 1.56 -25.86
N VAL A 359 -7.99 2.22 -24.87
CA VAL A 359 -8.43 2.09 -23.47
C VAL A 359 -9.77 2.82 -23.31
N GLU A 360 -10.77 2.08 -22.89
CA GLU A 360 -12.07 2.59 -22.46
C GLU A 360 -12.04 2.80 -20.94
N PRO A 361 -12.71 3.85 -20.39
CA PRO A 361 -12.93 3.96 -18.98
C PRO A 361 -13.58 2.70 -18.39
N ALA A 362 -13.18 2.33 -17.19
CA ALA A 362 -13.63 1.11 -16.56
C ALA A 362 -14.02 1.32 -15.09
N ILE A 363 -14.85 0.41 -14.60
CA ILE A 363 -15.19 0.30 -13.18
C ILE A 363 -14.86 -1.12 -12.73
N ASN A 364 -14.06 -1.24 -11.67
CA ASN A 364 -13.73 -2.54 -11.10
C ASN A 364 -14.47 -2.77 -9.78
N GLY A 365 -15.11 -3.90 -9.64
CA GLY A 365 -15.87 -4.25 -8.44
C GLY A 365 -17.16 -5.01 -8.73
N PRO A 366 -17.98 -5.21 -7.69
CA PRO A 366 -17.68 -4.90 -6.28
C PRO A 366 -16.73 -5.94 -5.65
N MET A 367 -16.21 -5.61 -4.49
CA MET A 367 -15.48 -6.51 -3.56
C MET A 367 -14.16 -7.11 -4.07
N SER A 368 -13.74 -6.79 -5.29
CA SER A 368 -12.43 -7.18 -5.83
C SER A 368 -11.91 -6.15 -6.83
N PRO A 369 -10.62 -5.76 -6.73
CA PRO A 369 -10.03 -4.76 -7.62
C PRO A 369 -9.80 -5.27 -9.05
N ASP A 370 -9.92 -6.57 -9.30
CA ASP A 370 -9.74 -7.20 -10.60
C ASP A 370 -11.07 -7.51 -11.32
N ALA A 371 -12.22 -7.28 -10.67
CA ALA A 371 -13.53 -7.46 -11.29
C ALA A 371 -13.85 -6.30 -12.24
N MET A 372 -13.16 -6.28 -13.38
CA MET A 372 -13.23 -5.21 -14.37
C MET A 372 -14.55 -5.25 -15.14
N MET A 373 -15.16 -4.08 -15.28
CA MET A 373 -16.30 -3.82 -16.15
C MET A 373 -15.99 -2.61 -17.04
N PRO A 374 -15.94 -2.76 -18.38
CA PRO A 374 -15.90 -1.61 -19.28
C PRO A 374 -17.10 -0.71 -19.03
N LEU A 375 -16.92 0.60 -19.12
CA LEU A 375 -17.99 1.57 -18.87
C LEU A 375 -19.22 1.34 -19.76
N SER A 376 -19.02 0.86 -21.00
CA SER A 376 -20.09 0.49 -21.94
C SER A 376 -20.98 -0.65 -21.43
N ASP A 377 -20.48 -1.52 -20.56
CA ASP A 377 -21.14 -2.75 -20.15
C ASP A 377 -21.66 -2.71 -18.69
N VAL A 378 -21.34 -1.67 -17.93
CA VAL A 378 -21.67 -1.57 -16.49
C VAL A 378 -23.17 -1.78 -16.23
N ALA A 379 -24.04 -1.10 -17.00
CA ALA A 379 -25.49 -1.21 -16.81
C ALA A 379 -26.01 -2.64 -17.04
N LYS A 380 -25.48 -3.33 -18.04
CA LYS A 380 -25.82 -4.73 -18.35
C LYS A 380 -25.34 -5.66 -17.21
N ILE A 381 -24.07 -5.53 -16.83
CA ILE A 381 -23.46 -6.38 -15.79
C ILE A 381 -24.13 -6.15 -14.42
N ALA A 382 -24.46 -4.90 -14.08
CA ALA A 382 -25.17 -4.56 -12.85
C ALA A 382 -26.51 -5.27 -12.76
N LYS A 383 -27.27 -5.25 -13.86
CA LYS A 383 -28.57 -5.95 -13.97
C LYS A 383 -28.41 -7.47 -13.83
N GLU A 384 -27.42 -8.04 -14.53
CA GLU A 384 -27.16 -9.49 -14.51
C GLU A 384 -26.73 -10.00 -13.13
N LYS A 385 -25.89 -9.24 -12.43
CA LYS A 385 -25.35 -9.63 -11.11
C LYS A 385 -26.18 -9.14 -9.93
N GLY A 386 -27.13 -8.23 -10.16
CA GLY A 386 -28.08 -7.76 -9.15
C GLY A 386 -27.47 -6.93 -8.02
N PHE A 387 -26.36 -6.23 -8.24
CA PHE A 387 -25.81 -5.36 -7.21
C PHE A 387 -26.44 -3.94 -7.23
N PRO A 388 -26.44 -3.23 -6.08
CA PRO A 388 -27.06 -1.89 -6.01
C PRO A 388 -26.33 -0.90 -6.90
N THR A 389 -27.06 -0.04 -7.60
CA THR A 389 -26.52 0.97 -8.52
C THR A 389 -26.66 2.39 -7.98
N GLN A 390 -27.63 2.64 -7.08
CA GLN A 390 -27.79 3.95 -6.44
C GLN A 390 -26.61 4.20 -5.50
N LEU A 391 -25.92 5.32 -5.71
CA LEU A 391 -24.72 5.68 -4.98
C LEU A 391 -25.08 6.43 -3.69
N GLU A 392 -24.62 5.93 -2.56
CA GLU A 392 -24.76 6.64 -1.28
C GLU A 392 -23.64 7.65 -1.04
N VAL A 393 -22.42 7.38 -1.52
CA VAL A 393 -21.25 8.26 -1.35
C VAL A 393 -20.29 8.05 -2.52
N ALA A 394 -19.64 9.13 -2.93
CA ALA A 394 -18.53 9.14 -3.87
C ALA A 394 -17.26 9.66 -3.17
N LEU A 395 -16.10 9.03 -3.47
CA LEU A 395 -14.83 9.39 -2.84
C LEU A 395 -13.73 9.58 -3.90
N ILE A 396 -13.06 10.72 -3.85
CA ILE A 396 -11.91 11.04 -4.71
C ILE A 396 -10.67 11.23 -3.85
N GLY A 397 -9.56 10.57 -4.19
CA GLY A 397 -8.31 10.72 -3.47
C GLY A 397 -7.56 9.41 -3.24
N SER A 398 -7.08 9.20 -2.00
CA SER A 398 -6.12 8.15 -1.62
C SER A 398 -4.74 8.39 -2.26
N CYS A 399 -3.74 7.60 -1.90
CA CYS A 399 -2.42 7.69 -2.55
C CYS A 399 -2.47 7.45 -4.06
N THR A 400 -3.54 6.83 -4.57
CA THR A 400 -3.71 6.48 -5.98
C THR A 400 -4.06 7.68 -6.85
N ASN A 401 -5.05 8.49 -6.42
CA ASN A 401 -5.63 9.56 -7.23
C ASN A 401 -5.88 10.84 -6.42
N SER A 402 -4.85 11.37 -5.80
CA SER A 402 -4.88 12.60 -5.01
C SER A 402 -3.88 13.65 -5.47
N SER A 403 -3.24 13.44 -6.63
CA SER A 403 -2.32 14.42 -7.22
C SER A 403 -3.05 15.68 -7.69
N TYR A 404 -2.28 16.74 -7.95
CA TYR A 404 -2.82 17.96 -8.54
C TYR A 404 -3.55 17.69 -9.86
N GLU A 405 -2.98 16.79 -10.70
CA GLU A 405 -3.60 16.38 -11.97
C GLU A 405 -4.94 15.67 -11.77
N ASP A 406 -5.01 14.72 -10.85
CA ASP A 406 -6.24 13.97 -10.56
C ASP A 406 -7.38 14.87 -10.09
N ILE A 407 -7.07 15.75 -9.12
CA ILE A 407 -8.07 16.64 -8.55
C ILE A 407 -8.53 17.68 -9.57
N THR A 408 -7.62 18.21 -10.42
CA THR A 408 -8.01 19.16 -11.47
C THR A 408 -8.85 18.50 -12.57
N ARG A 409 -8.62 17.22 -12.90
CA ARG A 409 -9.48 16.46 -13.83
C ARG A 409 -10.90 16.34 -13.26
N ALA A 410 -11.07 15.91 -12.02
CA ALA A 410 -12.37 15.84 -11.37
C ALA A 410 -13.04 17.22 -11.27
N ALA A 411 -12.27 18.24 -10.87
CA ALA A 411 -12.77 19.62 -10.78
C ALA A 411 -13.23 20.18 -12.13
N SER A 412 -12.63 19.76 -13.23
CA SER A 412 -13.06 20.19 -14.58
C SER A 412 -14.46 19.67 -14.94
N VAL A 413 -14.86 18.52 -14.39
CA VAL A 413 -16.23 17.98 -14.50
C VAL A 413 -17.15 18.72 -13.54
N ALA A 414 -16.74 18.92 -12.27
CA ALA A 414 -17.48 19.70 -11.28
C ALA A 414 -17.79 21.13 -11.77
N LYS A 415 -16.82 21.78 -12.41
CA LYS A 415 -16.98 23.11 -13.00
C LYS A 415 -18.14 23.14 -14.01
N GLN A 416 -18.23 22.14 -14.89
CA GLN A 416 -19.27 22.11 -15.93
C GLN A 416 -20.67 22.08 -15.31
N ILE A 417 -20.89 21.30 -14.27
CA ILE A 417 -22.20 21.21 -13.61
C ILE A 417 -22.54 22.46 -12.80
N VAL A 418 -21.56 23.06 -12.14
CA VAL A 418 -21.75 24.33 -11.44
C VAL A 418 -22.14 25.44 -12.42
N GLU A 419 -21.46 25.53 -13.59
CA GLU A 419 -21.75 26.53 -14.62
C GLU A 419 -23.10 26.31 -15.32
N LYS A 420 -23.58 25.07 -15.35
CA LYS A 420 -24.85 24.69 -15.97
C LYS A 420 -26.02 24.61 -14.96
N GLY A 421 -25.77 24.81 -13.69
CA GLY A 421 -26.77 24.67 -12.65
C GLY A 421 -27.39 23.26 -12.59
N ILE A 422 -26.59 22.22 -12.86
CA ILE A 422 -27.02 20.83 -12.79
C ILE A 422 -27.05 20.39 -11.34
N GLU A 423 -28.11 19.68 -10.94
CA GLU A 423 -28.25 19.13 -9.59
C GLU A 423 -27.18 18.09 -9.31
N PHE A 424 -26.56 18.17 -8.12
CA PHE A 424 -25.58 17.21 -7.60
C PHE A 424 -26.24 16.31 -6.56
N LYS A 425 -26.25 15.00 -6.79
CA LYS A 425 -27.10 14.08 -6.04
C LYS A 425 -26.38 13.31 -4.92
N THR A 426 -25.12 12.95 -5.12
CA THR A 426 -24.42 12.03 -4.21
C THR A 426 -23.44 12.79 -3.30
N PRO A 427 -23.44 12.58 -1.98
CA PRO A 427 -22.40 13.13 -1.10
C PRO A 427 -21.00 12.80 -1.63
N LEU A 428 -20.12 13.80 -1.70
CA LEU A 428 -18.76 13.68 -2.23
C LEU A 428 -17.74 14.02 -1.16
N LEU A 429 -16.76 13.11 -1.02
CA LEU A 429 -15.58 13.30 -0.20
C LEU A 429 -14.35 13.46 -1.09
N VAL A 430 -13.51 14.45 -0.83
CA VAL A 430 -12.29 14.73 -1.59
C VAL A 430 -11.09 14.76 -0.65
N VAL A 431 -10.04 14.01 -0.99
CA VAL A 431 -8.80 13.92 -0.22
C VAL A 431 -7.64 14.41 -1.09
N PRO A 432 -7.11 15.62 -0.90
CA PRO A 432 -5.85 16.04 -1.52
C PRO A 432 -4.69 15.21 -1.01
N GLY A 433 -3.63 15.05 -1.84
CA GLY A 433 -2.52 14.14 -1.51
C GLY A 433 -1.56 14.67 -0.46
N SER A 434 -1.45 15.99 -0.34
CA SER A 434 -0.56 16.65 0.62
C SER A 434 -1.00 18.09 0.85
N VAL A 435 -0.52 18.68 1.94
CA VAL A 435 -0.70 20.12 2.22
C VAL A 435 -0.20 20.97 1.03
N ARG A 436 0.89 20.56 0.39
CA ARG A 436 1.38 21.27 -0.82
C ARG A 436 0.36 21.25 -1.95
N ILE A 437 -0.22 20.10 -2.22
CA ILE A 437 -1.28 19.95 -3.23
C ILE A 437 -2.51 20.75 -2.80
N TYR A 438 -2.96 20.59 -1.54
CA TYR A 438 -4.13 21.31 -1.01
C TYR A 438 -3.99 22.83 -1.16
N GLU A 439 -2.88 23.42 -0.68
CA GLU A 439 -2.64 24.86 -0.76
C GLU A 439 -2.47 25.34 -2.22
N THR A 440 -1.93 24.49 -3.10
CA THR A 440 -1.83 24.81 -4.53
C THR A 440 -3.21 24.82 -5.20
N LEU A 441 -4.04 23.81 -4.93
CA LEU A 441 -5.42 23.74 -5.45
C LEU A 441 -6.28 24.90 -4.96
N LYS A 442 -6.10 25.29 -3.68
CA LYS A 442 -6.77 26.44 -3.06
C LYS A 442 -6.36 27.75 -3.71
N ARG A 443 -5.03 28.00 -3.85
CA ARG A 443 -4.50 29.18 -4.54
C ARG A 443 -5.01 29.32 -5.95
N ASP A 444 -5.09 28.19 -6.69
CA ASP A 444 -5.51 28.17 -8.08
C ASP A 444 -7.05 28.15 -8.27
N GLY A 445 -7.78 28.21 -7.15
CA GLY A 445 -9.25 28.28 -7.15
C GLY A 445 -9.94 26.99 -7.59
N VAL A 446 -9.24 25.84 -7.49
CA VAL A 446 -9.81 24.54 -7.90
C VAL A 446 -10.81 24.02 -6.87
N LEU A 447 -10.54 24.18 -5.58
CA LEU A 447 -11.37 23.65 -4.49
C LEU A 447 -12.77 24.29 -4.47
N GLN A 448 -12.94 25.54 -4.93
CA GLN A 448 -14.24 26.21 -4.99
C GLN A 448 -15.32 25.46 -5.74
N TYR A 449 -14.96 24.64 -6.75
CA TYR A 449 -15.95 23.86 -7.48
C TYR A 449 -16.52 22.72 -6.65
N PHE A 450 -15.69 22.09 -5.82
CA PHE A 450 -16.14 21.07 -4.88
C PHE A 450 -16.95 21.70 -3.72
N GLU A 451 -16.52 22.85 -3.20
CA GLU A 451 -17.26 23.61 -2.18
C GLU A 451 -18.67 23.99 -2.64
N LYS A 452 -18.81 24.44 -3.90
CA LYS A 452 -20.13 24.77 -4.48
C LYS A 452 -21.04 23.55 -4.64
N LEU A 453 -20.48 22.34 -4.63
CA LEU A 453 -21.21 21.08 -4.64
C LEU A 453 -21.43 20.51 -3.23
N ASN A 454 -21.11 21.29 -2.17
CA ASN A 454 -21.13 20.84 -0.78
C ASN A 454 -20.28 19.58 -0.51
N ALA A 455 -19.22 19.38 -1.30
CA ALA A 455 -18.28 18.29 -1.03
C ALA A 455 -17.50 18.52 0.27
N THR A 456 -17.22 17.44 1.01
CA THR A 456 -16.37 17.51 2.20
C THR A 456 -14.93 17.27 1.80
N VAL A 457 -14.06 18.27 2.02
CA VAL A 457 -12.62 18.09 1.88
C VAL A 457 -12.09 17.49 3.19
N LEU A 458 -11.55 16.28 3.10
CA LEU A 458 -10.98 15.55 4.23
C LEU A 458 -9.51 15.95 4.49
N ALA A 459 -8.96 15.49 5.60
CA ALA A 459 -7.53 15.63 5.89
C ALA A 459 -6.70 14.86 4.86
N ASP A 460 -5.49 15.36 4.59
CA ASP A 460 -4.49 14.76 3.69
C ASP A 460 -3.94 13.47 4.33
N ALA A 461 -4.76 12.43 4.34
CA ALA A 461 -4.53 11.17 5.02
C ALA A 461 -5.26 10.01 4.32
N CYS A 462 -4.94 8.77 4.66
CA CYS A 462 -5.56 7.60 4.06
C CYS A 462 -7.06 7.46 4.38
N GLY A 463 -7.50 7.83 5.59
CA GLY A 463 -8.90 7.89 5.98
C GLY A 463 -9.73 6.67 5.56
N PRO A 464 -10.79 6.85 4.75
CA PRO A 464 -11.68 5.78 4.33
C PRO A 464 -10.96 4.64 3.57
N CYS A 465 -9.85 4.91 2.89
CA CYS A 465 -9.09 3.90 2.15
C CYS A 465 -8.55 2.77 3.05
N ILE A 466 -8.27 3.05 4.32
CA ILE A 466 -7.78 2.08 5.31
C ILE A 466 -8.83 1.72 6.37
N GLY A 467 -10.09 2.10 6.16
CA GLY A 467 -11.16 1.82 7.13
C GLY A 467 -11.19 2.80 8.32
N GLN A 468 -10.48 3.91 8.23
CA GLN A 468 -10.59 5.02 9.18
C GLN A 468 -11.68 5.99 8.69
N TRP A 469 -12.92 5.52 8.82
CA TRP A 469 -14.09 6.28 8.39
C TRP A 469 -15.27 6.09 9.31
N LYS A 470 -15.78 7.17 9.86
CA LYS A 470 -17.01 7.17 10.65
C LYS A 470 -18.20 7.49 9.75
N ARG A 471 -18.57 6.53 8.92
CA ARG A 471 -19.73 6.65 8.03
C ARG A 471 -21.01 6.28 8.76
N THR A 472 -22.05 7.09 8.60
CA THR A 472 -23.41 6.72 8.97
C THR A 472 -24.10 6.05 7.77
N ILE A 473 -24.45 4.78 7.88
CA ILE A 473 -25.20 4.02 6.89
C ILE A 473 -26.67 4.04 7.30
N GLY A 474 -27.56 4.41 6.38
CA GLY A 474 -28.98 4.57 6.69
C GLY A 474 -29.63 3.26 7.14
N ASP A 475 -29.48 2.18 6.38
CA ASP A 475 -29.91 0.83 6.74
C ASP A 475 -28.74 -0.13 6.55
N ALA A 476 -28.01 -0.39 7.63
CA ALA A 476 -26.84 -1.25 7.62
C ALA A 476 -27.15 -2.75 7.30
N THR A 477 -28.40 -3.13 7.25
CA THR A 477 -28.82 -4.52 6.93
C THR A 477 -28.93 -4.74 5.42
N LYS A 478 -29.08 -3.69 4.65
CA LYS A 478 -29.24 -3.73 3.17
C LYS A 478 -27.93 -3.51 2.43
N PRO A 479 -27.75 -4.14 1.26
CA PRO A 479 -26.67 -3.80 0.35
C PRO A 479 -26.77 -2.32 -0.10
N ASN A 480 -25.64 -1.63 -0.12
CA ASN A 480 -25.50 -0.27 -0.63
C ASN A 480 -24.30 -0.17 -1.57
N ALA A 481 -24.23 0.89 -2.38
CA ALA A 481 -23.10 1.13 -3.28
C ALA A 481 -22.37 2.43 -2.96
N ILE A 482 -21.04 2.38 -3.06
CA ILE A 482 -20.16 3.55 -3.08
C ILE A 482 -19.24 3.46 -4.28
N ILE A 483 -18.82 4.62 -4.81
CA ILE A 483 -17.82 4.68 -5.86
C ILE A 483 -16.60 5.48 -5.40
N GLU A 484 -15.41 5.02 -5.72
CA GLU A 484 -14.18 5.61 -5.22
C GLU A 484 -13.03 5.56 -6.22
N SER A 485 -12.14 6.54 -6.19
CA SER A 485 -10.90 6.49 -6.97
C SER A 485 -9.74 5.81 -6.22
N PHE A 486 -10.02 5.15 -5.11
CA PHE A 486 -9.06 4.47 -4.28
C PHE A 486 -8.49 3.21 -4.97
N ASN A 487 -7.77 2.39 -4.23
CA ASN A 487 -7.06 1.23 -4.77
C ASN A 487 -7.68 -0.11 -4.39
N ARG A 488 -8.38 -0.22 -3.25
CA ARG A 488 -8.92 -1.47 -2.69
C ARG A 488 -10.37 -1.35 -2.31
N ASN A 489 -11.15 -2.34 -2.73
CA ASN A 489 -12.59 -2.41 -2.51
C ASN A 489 -13.03 -3.76 -1.92
N PHE A 490 -12.17 -4.45 -1.16
CA PHE A 490 -12.54 -5.69 -0.48
C PHE A 490 -13.72 -5.47 0.48
N ALA A 491 -14.51 -6.51 0.73
CA ALA A 491 -15.65 -6.45 1.62
C ALA A 491 -15.29 -5.88 3.01
N GLY A 492 -15.98 -4.83 3.44
CA GLY A 492 -15.74 -4.15 4.70
C GLY A 492 -14.46 -3.30 4.75
N ARG A 493 -13.80 -3.04 3.61
CA ARG A 493 -12.53 -2.31 3.56
C ARG A 493 -12.67 -0.86 4.03
N ASN A 494 -13.69 -0.15 3.57
CA ASN A 494 -13.83 1.30 3.77
C ASN A 494 -14.50 1.67 5.09
N ASP A 495 -15.67 1.06 5.38
CA ASP A 495 -16.54 1.41 6.50
C ASP A 495 -16.81 0.25 7.48
N GLY A 496 -16.16 -0.89 7.27
CA GLY A 496 -16.33 -2.10 8.08
C GLY A 496 -17.56 -2.93 7.72
N SER A 497 -18.47 -2.42 6.88
CA SER A 497 -19.70 -3.13 6.49
C SER A 497 -19.47 -4.06 5.31
N LYS A 498 -19.77 -5.35 5.48
CA LYS A 498 -19.78 -6.34 4.39
C LYS A 498 -20.93 -6.13 3.39
N LYS A 499 -21.88 -5.26 3.69
CA LYS A 499 -23.01 -4.89 2.81
C LYS A 499 -22.68 -3.73 1.87
N THR A 500 -21.57 -3.05 2.11
CA THR A 500 -21.11 -1.97 1.23
C THR A 500 -20.39 -2.53 0.02
N ASN A 501 -20.98 -2.30 -1.16
CA ASN A 501 -20.39 -2.63 -2.45
C ASN A 501 -19.57 -1.43 -2.93
N ALA A 502 -18.25 -1.51 -2.78
CA ALA A 502 -17.34 -0.46 -3.23
C ALA A 502 -16.86 -0.74 -4.67
N PHE A 503 -16.86 0.29 -5.50
CA PHE A 503 -16.47 0.25 -6.91
C PHE A 503 -15.32 1.21 -7.16
N LEU A 504 -14.30 0.74 -7.88
CA LEU A 504 -13.10 1.52 -8.23
C LEU A 504 -13.23 2.12 -9.63
N ALA A 505 -13.01 3.42 -9.76
CA ALA A 505 -12.98 4.11 -11.05
C ALA A 505 -11.96 5.26 -11.04
N SER A 506 -11.76 5.90 -12.18
CA SER A 506 -10.97 7.13 -12.25
C SER A 506 -11.70 8.31 -11.59
N PRO A 507 -10.99 9.35 -11.10
CA PRO A 507 -11.59 10.49 -10.40
C PRO A 507 -12.70 11.17 -11.20
N GLU A 508 -12.52 11.34 -12.51
CA GLU A 508 -13.49 11.94 -13.41
C GLU A 508 -14.72 11.08 -13.63
N ILE A 509 -14.57 9.75 -13.63
CA ILE A 509 -15.71 8.81 -13.71
C ILE A 509 -16.47 8.79 -12.37
N VAL A 510 -15.74 8.77 -11.25
CA VAL A 510 -16.35 8.93 -9.91
C VAL A 510 -17.18 10.20 -9.86
N MET A 511 -16.64 11.32 -10.37
CA MET A 511 -17.34 12.60 -10.40
C MET A 511 -18.61 12.54 -11.27
N ALA A 512 -18.54 11.97 -12.49
CA ALA A 512 -19.68 11.87 -13.39
C ALA A 512 -20.83 11.02 -12.81
N MET A 513 -20.49 9.91 -12.17
CA MET A 513 -21.47 9.04 -11.52
C MET A 513 -22.06 9.64 -10.24
N ALA A 514 -21.24 10.38 -9.47
CA ALA A 514 -21.72 11.13 -8.31
C ALA A 514 -22.77 12.19 -8.70
N ILE A 515 -22.61 12.86 -9.85
CA ILE A 515 -23.61 13.79 -10.37
C ILE A 515 -24.93 13.07 -10.67
N ALA A 516 -24.84 11.92 -11.32
CA ALA A 516 -26.02 11.13 -11.70
C ALA A 516 -26.69 10.46 -10.48
N GLY A 517 -25.91 10.15 -9.43
CA GLY A 517 -26.35 9.34 -8.30
C GLY A 517 -26.48 7.85 -8.64
N ASP A 518 -25.98 7.42 -9.78
CA ASP A 518 -26.18 6.06 -10.30
C ASP A 518 -24.91 5.53 -10.98
N LEU A 519 -24.51 4.33 -10.61
CA LEU A 519 -23.34 3.61 -11.13
C LEU A 519 -23.45 3.28 -12.63
N THR A 520 -24.67 3.20 -13.15
CA THR A 520 -24.93 2.83 -14.56
C THR A 520 -24.88 4.01 -15.53
N PHE A 521 -24.71 5.24 -15.03
CA PHE A 521 -24.62 6.43 -15.87
C PHE A 521 -23.35 6.37 -16.73
N ASN A 522 -23.52 6.58 -18.04
CA ASN A 522 -22.39 6.63 -18.96
C ASN A 522 -22.19 8.07 -19.47
N PRO A 523 -21.15 8.80 -19.02
CA PRO A 523 -20.93 10.20 -19.41
C PRO A 523 -20.60 10.40 -20.90
N LEU A 524 -20.24 9.33 -21.63
CA LEU A 524 -19.99 9.41 -23.07
C LEU A 524 -21.29 9.50 -23.89
N LYS A 525 -22.43 9.15 -23.29
CA LYS A 525 -23.75 9.08 -24.00
C LYS A 525 -24.85 9.82 -23.23
N GLY A 526 -24.76 9.84 -21.91
CA GLY A 526 -25.79 10.40 -21.03
C GLY A 526 -25.80 11.92 -21.01
N THR A 527 -26.95 12.49 -20.72
CA THR A 527 -27.16 13.93 -20.59
C THR A 527 -27.79 14.26 -19.23
N PHE A 528 -27.60 15.50 -18.79
CA PHE A 528 -28.24 16.07 -17.61
C PHE A 528 -29.16 17.22 -18.02
N LYS A 529 -30.15 17.51 -17.19
CA LYS A 529 -30.96 18.75 -17.33
C LYS A 529 -30.18 19.91 -16.73
N ALA A 530 -29.82 20.89 -17.52
CA ALA A 530 -29.27 22.16 -17.07
C ALA A 530 -30.38 23.06 -16.47
N ALA A 531 -30.00 24.10 -15.75
CA ALA A 531 -30.93 25.03 -15.12
C ALA A 531 -31.86 25.76 -16.14
N ASP A 532 -31.40 25.94 -17.37
CA ASP A 532 -32.17 26.52 -18.49
C ASP A 532 -33.12 25.50 -19.15
N GLY A 533 -33.22 24.29 -18.64
CA GLY A 533 -34.05 23.22 -19.16
C GLY A 533 -33.45 22.45 -20.34
N THR A 534 -32.27 22.84 -20.84
CA THR A 534 -31.62 22.15 -21.95
C THR A 534 -30.97 20.85 -21.52
N ASN A 535 -30.82 19.91 -22.47
CA ASN A 535 -30.04 18.69 -22.22
C ASN A 535 -28.54 19.00 -22.40
N TYR A 536 -27.73 18.71 -21.40
CA TYR A 536 -26.30 18.95 -21.43
C TYR A 536 -25.53 17.63 -21.28
N GLN A 537 -24.67 17.32 -22.25
CA GLN A 537 -23.72 16.21 -22.17
C GLN A 537 -22.41 16.74 -21.65
N LEU A 538 -21.87 16.06 -20.65
CA LEU A 538 -20.55 16.39 -20.08
C LEU A 538 -19.46 16.28 -21.15
N LYS A 539 -18.63 17.31 -21.25
CA LYS A 539 -17.41 17.26 -22.07
C LYS A 539 -16.33 16.46 -21.35
N ALA A 540 -15.45 15.81 -22.12
CA ALA A 540 -14.33 15.08 -21.59
C ALA A 540 -13.48 15.94 -20.62
N PRO A 541 -13.03 15.37 -19.50
CA PRO A 541 -12.31 16.10 -18.47
C PRO A 541 -10.98 16.66 -18.96
N LYS A 542 -10.59 17.81 -18.43
CA LYS A 542 -9.31 18.46 -18.70
C LYS A 542 -8.56 18.64 -17.39
N GLY A 543 -7.49 17.86 -17.19
CA GLY A 543 -6.58 18.04 -16.05
C GLY A 543 -5.40 18.92 -16.42
N GLU A 544 -4.76 19.44 -15.39
CA GLU A 544 -3.49 20.16 -15.49
C GLU A 544 -2.40 19.24 -14.92
N GLU A 545 -1.47 18.77 -15.76
CA GLU A 545 -0.35 17.89 -15.31
C GLU A 545 0.40 18.52 -14.15
N LEU A 546 0.67 19.81 -14.23
CA LEU A 546 1.38 20.59 -13.23
C LEU A 546 0.72 21.96 -13.09
N PRO A 547 0.77 22.59 -11.90
CA PRO A 547 0.22 23.93 -11.72
C PRO A 547 1.00 24.97 -12.51
N LYS A 548 0.31 25.81 -13.28
CA LYS A 548 0.90 26.83 -14.16
C LYS A 548 1.81 27.82 -13.42
N LYS A 549 1.50 28.12 -12.16
CA LYS A 549 2.27 29.00 -11.27
C LYS A 549 3.28 28.24 -10.42
N GLY A 550 3.54 26.95 -10.72
CA GLY A 550 4.30 26.04 -9.87
C GLY A 550 3.56 25.64 -8.60
N PHE A 551 4.09 24.66 -7.87
CA PHE A 551 3.56 24.32 -6.55
C PHE A 551 3.85 25.39 -5.52
N VAL A 552 3.05 25.48 -4.47
CA VAL A 552 3.33 26.32 -3.29
C VAL A 552 4.65 25.84 -2.67
N LYS A 553 5.59 26.77 -2.46
CA LYS A 553 6.97 26.44 -2.06
C LYS A 553 7.15 26.20 -0.57
N GLU A 554 6.50 27.03 0.25
CA GLU A 554 6.63 26.98 1.71
C GLU A 554 5.45 26.24 2.33
N VAL A 555 5.64 24.97 2.55
CA VAL A 555 4.65 24.13 3.27
C VAL A 555 5.33 23.63 4.54
N LYS A 556 4.87 24.07 5.69
CA LYS A 556 5.29 23.53 6.99
C LYS A 556 4.69 22.12 7.13
N GLY A 557 5.54 21.12 7.15
CA GLY A 557 5.07 19.74 7.27
C GLY A 557 6.10 18.81 7.89
N CYS A 558 7.35 18.89 7.46
CA CYS A 558 8.41 17.99 7.92
C CYS A 558 9.14 18.54 9.15
N ILE A 559 9.26 17.70 10.18
CA ILE A 559 10.14 17.93 11.33
C ILE A 559 11.41 17.13 11.13
N LEU A 560 12.55 17.85 11.06
CA LEU A 560 13.84 17.23 10.84
C LEU A 560 14.40 16.60 12.12
N PRO A 561 15.24 15.54 12.00
CA PRO A 561 15.91 14.97 13.14
C PRO A 561 16.89 15.97 13.77
N THR A 562 16.91 16.03 15.09
CA THR A 562 17.85 16.87 15.86
C THR A 562 19.02 16.07 16.42
N TYR A 563 18.92 14.74 16.39
CA TYR A 563 19.89 13.78 16.96
C TYR A 563 20.17 13.99 18.46
N GLU A 564 19.23 14.65 19.15
CA GLU A 564 19.30 14.83 20.60
C GLU A 564 19.17 13.47 21.31
N LYS A 565 19.91 13.28 22.40
CA LYS A 565 19.82 12.08 23.24
C LYS A 565 18.54 12.10 24.11
N ILE A 566 17.39 12.08 23.44
CA ILE A 566 16.08 11.99 24.11
C ILE A 566 15.91 10.56 24.63
N GLU A 567 15.55 10.43 25.90
CA GLU A 567 15.18 9.11 26.46
C GLU A 567 13.80 8.70 25.92
N ILE A 568 13.75 7.58 25.20
CA ILE A 568 12.49 7.04 24.69
C ILE A 568 11.79 6.30 25.82
N LYS A 569 10.79 6.95 26.43
CA LYS A 569 10.00 6.40 27.54
C LYS A 569 8.69 5.81 27.04
N VAL A 570 8.47 4.54 27.35
CA VAL A 570 7.16 3.89 27.19
C VAL A 570 6.57 3.72 28.58
N SER A 571 5.41 4.31 28.82
CA SER A 571 4.71 4.18 30.11
C SER A 571 4.36 2.72 30.39
N PRO A 572 4.50 2.22 31.62
CA PRO A 572 4.00 0.90 31.99
C PRO A 572 2.49 0.72 31.73
N ASN A 573 1.75 1.81 31.75
CA ASN A 573 0.30 1.85 31.50
C ASN A 573 -0.03 2.24 30.06
N ALA A 574 0.95 2.22 29.16
CA ALA A 574 0.75 2.55 27.75
C ALA A 574 -0.20 1.53 27.10
N GLU A 575 -1.23 2.04 26.43
CA GLU A 575 -2.20 1.18 25.74
C GLU A 575 -1.79 0.85 24.32
N ARG A 576 -1.09 1.80 23.65
CA ARG A 576 -0.79 1.74 22.21
C ARG A 576 0.62 1.29 21.88
N ILE A 577 1.57 1.52 22.79
CA ILE A 577 2.99 1.19 22.61
C ILE A 577 3.41 0.22 23.71
N ARG A 578 4.03 -0.90 23.32
CA ARG A 578 4.64 -1.87 24.24
C ARG A 578 5.95 -2.37 23.65
N LEU A 579 7.00 -2.34 24.45
CA LEU A 579 8.29 -2.90 24.02
C LEU A 579 8.17 -4.41 23.78
N LEU A 580 8.85 -4.90 22.76
CA LEU A 580 8.82 -6.30 22.35
C LEU A 580 9.82 -7.11 23.16
N GLU A 581 9.37 -8.24 23.70
CA GLU A 581 10.22 -9.28 24.22
C GLU A 581 10.63 -10.25 23.09
N PRO A 582 11.87 -10.74 23.07
CA PRO A 582 12.33 -11.70 22.07
C PRO A 582 11.48 -12.97 22.09
N PHE A 583 11.11 -13.48 20.92
CA PHE A 583 10.43 -14.76 20.83
C PHE A 583 11.39 -15.91 21.19
N PRO A 584 10.89 -16.99 21.85
CA PRO A 584 11.75 -18.12 22.21
C PRO A 584 12.29 -18.82 20.97
N ALA A 585 13.56 -19.23 21.02
CA ALA A 585 14.19 -20.05 20.00
C ALA A 585 13.48 -21.40 19.85
N TRP A 586 13.68 -22.03 18.68
CA TRP A 586 13.27 -23.42 18.50
C TRP A 586 14.14 -24.35 19.37
N ASP A 587 13.53 -25.34 20.02
CA ASP A 587 14.17 -26.25 20.95
C ASP A 587 14.86 -27.46 20.29
N GLY A 588 14.89 -27.50 18.96
CA GLY A 588 15.49 -28.58 18.16
C GLY A 588 14.61 -29.81 17.98
N LYS A 589 13.38 -29.81 18.51
CA LYS A 589 12.46 -30.95 18.44
C LYS A 589 11.42 -30.79 17.35
N ASP A 590 10.84 -31.92 16.93
CA ASP A 590 9.67 -31.94 16.08
C ASP A 590 8.48 -31.25 16.78
N PHE A 591 7.62 -30.66 16.01
CA PHE A 591 6.32 -30.19 16.52
C PHE A 591 5.33 -31.35 16.51
N VAL A 592 4.90 -31.78 17.69
CA VAL A 592 4.08 -32.98 17.84
C VAL A 592 2.70 -32.64 18.40
N GLU A 593 1.65 -33.23 17.81
CA GLU A 593 0.26 -33.16 18.28
C GLU A 593 -0.26 -31.72 18.47
N LEU A 594 0.12 -30.79 17.60
CA LEU A 594 -0.38 -29.41 17.63
C LEU A 594 -1.89 -29.37 17.32
N PRO A 595 -2.73 -28.74 18.14
CA PRO A 595 -4.12 -28.50 17.77
C PRO A 595 -4.23 -27.55 16.57
N LEU A 596 -5.21 -27.80 15.73
CA LEU A 596 -5.60 -26.92 14.65
C LEU A 596 -6.32 -25.69 15.23
N LEU A 597 -5.75 -24.50 15.05
CA LEU A 597 -6.41 -23.25 15.45
C LEU A 597 -7.54 -22.89 14.47
N ILE A 598 -7.25 -22.96 13.17
CA ILE A 598 -8.23 -22.74 12.09
C ILE A 598 -7.78 -23.43 10.80
N LYS A 599 -8.74 -23.91 10.02
CA LYS A 599 -8.61 -24.17 8.58
C LYS A 599 -9.38 -23.08 7.84
N ALA A 600 -8.68 -22.10 7.29
CA ALA A 600 -9.28 -20.96 6.61
C ALA A 600 -9.80 -21.37 5.22
N LYS A 601 -11.03 -20.98 4.90
CA LYS A 601 -11.68 -21.29 3.63
C LYS A 601 -11.53 -20.15 2.63
N GLY A 602 -11.03 -20.45 1.45
CA GLY A 602 -10.94 -19.51 0.35
C GLY A 602 -10.00 -18.34 0.66
N LYS A 603 -10.33 -17.16 0.15
CA LYS A 603 -9.50 -15.96 0.28
C LYS A 603 -9.31 -15.52 1.74
N CYS A 604 -8.09 -15.59 2.25
CA CYS A 604 -7.72 -15.14 3.58
C CYS A 604 -6.61 -14.08 3.47
N THR A 605 -6.99 -12.81 3.45
CA THR A 605 -6.08 -11.68 3.32
C THR A 605 -5.48 -11.28 4.68
N THR A 606 -4.47 -10.42 4.67
CA THR A 606 -3.96 -9.80 5.91
C THR A 606 -5.02 -8.98 6.66
N ASP A 607 -6.07 -8.50 5.96
CA ASP A 607 -7.25 -7.87 6.59
C ASP A 607 -8.17 -8.89 7.31
N HIS A 608 -8.12 -10.16 6.92
CA HIS A 608 -8.84 -11.22 7.63
C HIS A 608 -8.04 -11.72 8.84
N ILE A 609 -6.72 -11.75 8.74
CA ILE A 609 -5.82 -12.24 9.81
C ILE A 609 -5.66 -11.19 10.91
N SER A 610 -5.32 -9.96 10.55
CA SER A 610 -5.10 -8.82 11.44
C SER A 610 -5.86 -7.61 10.90
N PRO A 611 -7.17 -7.47 11.21
CA PRO A 611 -8.01 -6.40 10.69
C PRO A 611 -7.52 -4.98 11.01
N GLY A 612 -7.91 -4.03 10.17
CA GLY A 612 -7.72 -2.59 10.36
C GLY A 612 -8.83 -1.95 11.21
N GLY A 613 -9.25 -0.74 10.82
CA GLY A 613 -10.27 0.03 11.54
C GLY A 613 -9.83 0.38 12.95
N LYS A 614 -10.67 0.09 13.97
CA LYS A 614 -10.37 0.39 15.39
C LYS A 614 -9.07 -0.21 15.91
N TRP A 615 -8.62 -1.32 15.33
CA TRP A 615 -7.43 -2.06 15.74
C TRP A 615 -6.12 -1.36 15.34
N LEU A 616 -6.15 -0.45 14.38
CA LEU A 616 -4.95 0.29 13.94
C LEU A 616 -4.29 1.07 15.07
N ALA A 617 -5.07 1.49 16.05
CA ALA A 617 -4.58 2.18 17.24
C ALA A 617 -3.58 1.36 18.08
N TYR A 618 -3.62 0.03 17.99
CA TYR A 618 -2.83 -0.88 18.83
C TYR A 618 -1.63 -1.51 18.10
N ARG A 619 -1.29 -1.00 16.91
CA ARG A 619 -0.17 -1.52 16.10
C ARG A 619 1.20 -1.49 16.78
N GLY A 620 1.39 -0.66 17.79
CA GLY A 620 2.59 -0.63 18.63
C GLY A 620 2.53 -1.53 19.87
N ASN A 621 1.42 -2.26 20.10
CA ASN A 621 1.22 -3.12 21.26
C ASN A 621 0.77 -4.51 20.83
N ILE A 622 1.74 -5.44 20.76
CA ILE A 622 1.49 -6.79 20.24
C ILE A 622 0.44 -7.55 21.05
N ASP A 623 0.35 -7.31 22.34
CA ASP A 623 -0.61 -8.00 23.20
C ASP A 623 -2.04 -7.57 22.88
N ARG A 624 -2.28 -6.24 22.82
CA ARG A 624 -3.60 -5.66 22.50
C ARG A 624 -4.05 -5.97 21.08
N ILE A 625 -3.15 -5.83 20.09
CA ILE A 625 -3.52 -6.08 18.71
C ILE A 625 -3.88 -7.55 18.46
N SER A 626 -3.24 -8.48 19.21
CA SER A 626 -3.50 -9.92 19.07
C SER A 626 -4.93 -10.35 19.43
N ASP A 627 -5.73 -9.48 20.04
CA ASP A 627 -7.15 -9.73 20.31
C ASP A 627 -8.01 -9.75 19.03
N ASN A 628 -7.45 -9.31 17.89
CA ASN A 628 -8.14 -9.36 16.59
C ASN A 628 -7.71 -10.53 15.70
N LEU A 629 -6.82 -11.42 16.19
CA LEU A 629 -6.28 -12.52 15.39
C LEU A 629 -7.41 -13.29 14.68
N LEU A 630 -7.36 -13.33 13.34
CA LEU A 630 -8.26 -14.10 12.47
C LEU A 630 -9.76 -13.74 12.65
N GLU A 631 -10.06 -12.55 13.19
CA GLU A 631 -11.44 -12.09 13.46
C GLU A 631 -12.35 -12.18 12.22
N ARG A 632 -11.75 -12.02 11.01
CA ARG A 632 -12.51 -12.02 9.76
C ARG A 632 -12.27 -13.26 8.88
N ALA A 633 -11.48 -14.21 9.33
CA ALA A 633 -11.25 -15.45 8.60
C ALA A 633 -12.46 -16.37 8.68
N VAL A 634 -12.80 -17.02 7.56
CA VAL A 634 -13.90 -17.99 7.48
C VAL A 634 -13.36 -19.37 7.83
N ASN A 635 -13.96 -20.02 8.79
CA ASN A 635 -13.65 -21.40 9.15
C ASN A 635 -14.23 -22.36 8.10
N ALA A 636 -13.39 -23.26 7.56
CA ALA A 636 -13.76 -24.18 6.51
C ALA A 636 -14.79 -25.24 6.96
N PHE A 637 -14.84 -25.55 8.26
CA PHE A 637 -15.69 -26.60 8.77
C PHE A 637 -17.15 -26.17 9.02
N ASN A 638 -17.32 -24.99 9.61
CA ASN A 638 -18.66 -24.50 9.96
C ASN A 638 -19.12 -23.32 9.06
N GLY A 639 -18.24 -22.79 8.19
CA GLY A 639 -18.55 -21.64 7.32
C GLY A 639 -18.71 -20.31 8.05
N VAL A 640 -18.45 -20.26 9.36
CA VAL A 640 -18.64 -19.08 10.21
C VAL A 640 -17.34 -18.25 10.23
N THR A 641 -17.51 -16.94 10.15
CA THR A 641 -16.39 -15.99 10.26
C THR A 641 -16.02 -15.81 11.74
N GLY A 642 -14.70 -15.91 12.04
CA GLY A 642 -14.19 -15.63 13.40
C GLY A 642 -14.68 -16.60 14.47
N SER A 643 -14.95 -17.86 14.14
CA SER A 643 -15.39 -18.89 15.09
C SER A 643 -14.61 -20.18 14.86
N VAL A 644 -13.90 -20.67 15.88
CA VAL A 644 -13.05 -21.86 15.80
C VAL A 644 -13.26 -22.77 17.02
N TRP A 645 -13.00 -24.05 16.81
CA TRP A 645 -13.13 -25.06 17.84
C TRP A 645 -11.90 -25.07 18.76
N ASN A 646 -12.13 -25.00 20.07
CA ASN A 646 -11.10 -25.23 21.07
C ASN A 646 -11.15 -26.71 21.49
N VAL A 647 -10.12 -27.47 21.16
CA VAL A 647 -10.05 -28.90 21.43
C VAL A 647 -9.93 -29.24 22.93
N GLU A 648 -9.42 -28.30 23.74
CA GLU A 648 -9.25 -28.49 25.19
C GLU A 648 -10.57 -28.19 25.94
N THR A 649 -11.25 -27.09 25.62
CA THR A 649 -12.52 -26.71 26.27
C THR A 649 -13.72 -27.34 25.60
N LYS A 650 -13.55 -27.99 24.44
CA LYS A 650 -14.62 -28.61 23.63
C LYS A 650 -15.74 -27.61 23.29
N SER A 651 -15.39 -26.41 22.92
CA SER A 651 -16.32 -25.32 22.61
C SER A 651 -15.81 -24.42 21.49
N TYR A 652 -16.74 -23.73 20.81
CA TYR A 652 -16.39 -22.68 19.85
C TYR A 652 -16.19 -21.36 20.55
N ASP A 653 -15.16 -20.62 20.14
CA ASP A 653 -14.94 -19.21 20.52
C ASP A 653 -14.18 -18.49 19.38
N THR A 654 -13.84 -17.21 19.59
CA THR A 654 -13.05 -16.45 18.63
C THR A 654 -11.62 -16.99 18.54
N PRO A 655 -10.96 -16.93 17.35
CA PRO A 655 -9.60 -17.45 17.18
C PRO A 655 -8.60 -16.84 18.17
N ALA A 656 -8.71 -15.53 18.45
CA ALA A 656 -7.86 -14.85 19.41
C ALA A 656 -8.00 -15.41 20.83
N LYS A 657 -9.23 -15.67 21.30
CA LYS A 657 -9.47 -16.24 22.65
C LYS A 657 -8.97 -17.68 22.73
N VAL A 658 -9.20 -18.49 21.69
CA VAL A 658 -8.71 -19.87 21.65
C VAL A 658 -7.18 -19.91 21.64
N ALA A 659 -6.54 -19.07 20.81
CA ALA A 659 -5.08 -18.97 20.77
C ALA A 659 -4.49 -18.48 22.11
N ARG A 660 -5.12 -17.47 22.77
CA ARG A 660 -4.73 -17.04 24.12
C ARG A 660 -4.90 -18.16 25.15
N TYR A 661 -5.97 -18.91 25.08
CA TYR A 661 -6.17 -20.06 25.95
C TYR A 661 -5.00 -21.04 25.78
N TYR A 662 -4.68 -21.44 24.55
CA TYR A 662 -3.56 -22.32 24.26
C TYR A 662 -2.23 -21.77 24.78
N LYS A 663 -1.92 -20.49 24.48
CA LYS A 663 -0.70 -19.84 24.98
C LYS A 663 -0.60 -19.92 26.51
N ASN A 664 -1.67 -19.61 27.24
CA ASN A 664 -1.68 -19.59 28.71
C ASN A 664 -1.53 -21.00 29.32
N HIS A 665 -1.79 -22.04 28.54
CA HIS A 665 -1.61 -23.44 28.92
C HIS A 665 -0.36 -24.08 28.27
N ASN A 666 0.54 -23.27 27.69
CA ASN A 666 1.74 -23.72 26.99
C ASN A 666 1.47 -24.68 25.82
N VAL A 667 0.33 -24.59 25.20
CA VAL A 667 -0.05 -25.35 24.01
C VAL A 667 0.27 -24.53 22.78
N SER A 668 1.11 -25.06 21.88
CA SER A 668 1.36 -24.46 20.56
C SER A 668 0.31 -24.94 19.56
N SER A 669 0.04 -24.18 18.51
CA SER A 669 -1.00 -24.48 17.53
C SER A 669 -0.54 -24.29 16.08
N VAL A 670 -1.38 -24.73 15.13
CA VAL A 670 -1.15 -24.62 13.69
C VAL A 670 -2.32 -23.90 13.02
N ILE A 671 -2.01 -23.12 11.98
CA ILE A 671 -3.00 -22.53 11.08
C ILE A 671 -2.90 -23.23 9.72
N VAL A 672 -4.03 -23.58 9.14
CA VAL A 672 -4.13 -24.10 7.78
C VAL A 672 -4.81 -23.07 6.88
N GLY A 673 -4.13 -22.67 5.81
CA GLY A 673 -4.59 -21.68 4.82
C GLY A 673 -4.97 -22.29 3.48
N ASP A 674 -5.83 -21.60 2.74
CA ASP A 674 -6.18 -21.90 1.35
C ASP A 674 -5.20 -21.19 0.39
N ASP A 675 -5.62 -20.93 -0.84
CA ASP A 675 -4.79 -20.28 -1.86
C ASP A 675 -4.44 -18.84 -1.51
N ASN A 676 -3.17 -18.45 -1.80
CA ASN A 676 -2.64 -17.11 -1.64
C ASN A 676 -2.88 -16.52 -0.23
N TYR A 677 -2.69 -17.37 0.80
CA TYR A 677 -2.91 -16.99 2.19
C TYR A 677 -2.02 -15.79 2.58
N GLY A 678 -2.63 -14.77 3.20
CA GLY A 678 -1.96 -13.53 3.59
C GLY A 678 -1.82 -12.48 2.48
N GLU A 679 -2.60 -12.59 1.40
CA GLU A 679 -2.69 -11.56 0.36
C GLU A 679 -3.06 -10.19 0.95
N GLY A 680 -2.69 -9.11 0.26
CA GLY A 680 -3.13 -7.75 0.60
C GLY A 680 -2.04 -6.86 1.19
N SER A 681 -2.32 -6.16 2.29
CA SER A 681 -1.40 -5.20 2.91
C SER A 681 -0.15 -5.86 3.49
N SER A 682 0.98 -5.12 3.51
CA SER A 682 2.25 -5.57 4.08
C SER A 682 2.24 -5.63 5.62
N ARG A 683 1.22 -6.22 6.20
CA ARG A 683 1.02 -6.29 7.67
C ARG A 683 1.88 -7.37 8.30
N GLU A 684 2.98 -6.97 8.90
CA GLU A 684 3.81 -7.84 9.73
C GLU A 684 3.01 -8.46 10.89
N HIS A 685 2.07 -7.71 11.47
CA HIS A 685 1.21 -8.18 12.53
C HIS A 685 0.44 -9.46 12.18
N ALA A 686 0.09 -9.65 10.91
CA ALA A 686 -0.54 -10.89 10.45
C ALA A 686 0.34 -12.15 10.63
N ALA A 687 1.65 -11.97 10.81
CA ALA A 687 2.60 -13.04 11.16
C ALA A 687 3.01 -12.98 12.64
N MET A 688 3.13 -11.78 13.19
CA MET A 688 3.60 -11.56 14.56
C MET A 688 2.54 -11.94 15.62
N GLU A 689 1.27 -11.64 15.37
CA GLU A 689 0.16 -12.00 16.27
C GLU A 689 0.00 -13.52 16.44
N PRO A 690 -0.06 -14.33 15.36
CA PRO A 690 -0.05 -15.78 15.49
C PRO A 690 1.16 -16.27 16.30
N ARG A 691 2.37 -15.77 15.98
CA ARG A 691 3.60 -16.12 16.68
C ARG A 691 3.53 -15.76 18.17
N TYR A 692 3.07 -14.57 18.49
CA TYR A 692 2.89 -14.11 19.87
C TYR A 692 1.89 -14.96 20.64
N LEU A 693 0.84 -15.44 20.01
CA LEU A 693 -0.19 -16.31 20.61
C LEU A 693 0.13 -17.81 20.50
N GLY A 694 1.37 -18.19 20.14
CA GLY A 694 1.84 -19.57 20.22
C GLY A 694 1.64 -20.42 18.97
N VAL A 695 1.23 -19.83 17.85
CA VAL A 695 1.20 -20.52 16.54
C VAL A 695 2.65 -20.77 16.09
N ARG A 696 2.98 -22.02 15.76
CA ARG A 696 4.33 -22.43 15.31
C ARG A 696 4.39 -22.67 13.81
N VAL A 697 3.30 -23.06 13.20
CA VAL A 697 3.24 -23.49 11.81
C VAL A 697 2.06 -22.80 11.10
N VAL A 698 2.32 -22.33 9.90
CA VAL A 698 1.31 -21.98 8.91
C VAL A 698 1.52 -22.89 7.71
N LEU A 699 0.53 -23.73 7.40
CA LEU A 699 0.51 -24.64 6.25
C LEU A 699 -0.59 -24.18 5.29
N ALA A 700 -0.26 -23.83 4.06
CA ALA A 700 -1.22 -23.30 3.10
C ALA A 700 -1.07 -23.95 1.70
N LYS A 701 -2.09 -23.84 0.86
CA LYS A 701 -1.95 -24.24 -0.56
C LYS A 701 -0.91 -23.37 -1.27
N SER A 702 -0.95 -22.07 -1.00
CA SER A 702 0.07 -21.10 -1.41
C SER A 702 0.09 -19.89 -0.47
N LEU A 703 1.22 -19.18 -0.42
CA LEU A 703 1.45 -18.03 0.45
C LEU A 703 1.69 -16.76 -0.39
N ALA A 704 1.13 -15.64 0.05
CA ALA A 704 1.47 -14.34 -0.52
C ALA A 704 2.89 -13.92 -0.13
N ARG A 705 3.63 -13.34 -1.06
CA ARG A 705 5.07 -13.03 -0.92
C ARG A 705 5.45 -12.34 0.39
N ILE A 706 4.82 -11.18 0.65
CA ILE A 706 5.15 -10.38 1.85
C ILE A 706 4.83 -11.15 3.13
N HIS A 707 3.69 -11.86 3.14
CA HIS A 707 3.27 -12.62 4.30
C HIS A 707 4.19 -13.81 4.58
N GLU A 708 4.64 -14.51 3.54
CA GLU A 708 5.64 -15.58 3.67
C GLU A 708 6.95 -15.06 4.28
N SER A 709 7.47 -13.92 3.78
CA SER A 709 8.65 -13.27 4.36
C SER A 709 8.43 -12.90 5.82
N ASN A 710 7.28 -12.32 6.15
CA ASN A 710 6.95 -11.95 7.53
C ASN A 710 6.88 -13.18 8.45
N LEU A 711 6.25 -14.28 8.02
CA LEU A 711 6.20 -15.53 8.79
C LEU A 711 7.60 -16.05 9.08
N LYS A 712 8.47 -16.13 8.07
CA LYS A 712 9.87 -16.58 8.22
C LYS A 712 10.65 -15.70 9.19
N LYS A 713 10.54 -14.37 9.06
CA LYS A 713 11.23 -13.41 9.93
C LYS A 713 10.73 -13.45 11.36
N GLN A 714 9.46 -13.77 11.59
CA GLN A 714 8.91 -13.95 12.93
C GLN A 714 9.12 -15.37 13.50
N GLY A 715 9.85 -16.24 12.80
CA GLY A 715 10.16 -17.61 13.27
C GLY A 715 8.95 -18.54 13.29
N VAL A 716 7.94 -18.28 12.46
CA VAL A 716 6.83 -19.19 12.18
C VAL A 716 7.21 -20.08 11.01
N LEU A 717 7.08 -21.39 11.15
CA LEU A 717 7.37 -22.34 10.07
C LEU A 717 6.30 -22.20 8.96
N ALA A 718 6.70 -21.59 7.84
CA ALA A 718 5.86 -21.34 6.68
C ALA A 718 5.99 -22.50 5.69
N LEU A 719 4.92 -23.27 5.50
CA LEU A 719 4.86 -24.47 4.68
C LEU A 719 3.78 -24.37 3.60
N THR A 720 3.98 -25.08 2.50
CA THR A 720 2.95 -25.27 1.50
C THR A 720 2.77 -26.76 1.20
N PHE A 721 1.54 -27.15 0.86
CA PHE A 721 1.27 -28.53 0.45
C PHE A 721 2.04 -28.88 -0.83
N VAL A 722 2.66 -30.06 -0.88
CA VAL A 722 3.21 -30.62 -2.12
C VAL A 722 2.05 -30.99 -3.06
N ASN A 723 1.02 -31.64 -2.52
CA ASN A 723 -0.23 -31.88 -3.21
C ASN A 723 -1.34 -31.01 -2.59
N PRO A 724 -1.89 -30.00 -3.29
CA PRO A 724 -2.95 -29.15 -2.77
C PRO A 724 -4.21 -29.86 -2.28
N ALA A 725 -4.48 -31.08 -2.79
CA ALA A 725 -5.62 -31.88 -2.35
C ALA A 725 -5.50 -32.41 -0.90
N ASP A 726 -4.27 -32.44 -0.35
CA ASP A 726 -4.08 -32.84 1.05
C ASP A 726 -4.71 -31.84 2.05
N TYR A 727 -4.98 -30.62 1.61
CA TYR A 727 -5.77 -29.66 2.38
C TYR A 727 -7.13 -30.25 2.80
N ASP A 728 -7.79 -31.01 1.92
CA ASP A 728 -9.14 -31.55 2.19
C ASP A 728 -9.13 -32.72 3.19
N ARG A 729 -7.96 -33.35 3.43
CA ARG A 729 -7.81 -34.45 4.40
C ARG A 729 -7.84 -33.96 5.85
N ILE A 730 -7.53 -32.69 6.12
CA ILE A 730 -7.45 -32.14 7.47
C ILE A 730 -8.87 -31.90 8.02
N GLN A 731 -9.13 -32.45 9.19
CA GLN A 731 -10.40 -32.35 9.92
C GLN A 731 -10.29 -31.37 11.11
N GLU A 732 -11.43 -30.87 11.62
CA GLU A 732 -11.48 -29.80 12.62
C GLU A 732 -10.80 -30.14 13.95
N LYS A 733 -10.88 -31.39 14.35
CA LYS A 733 -10.34 -31.87 15.65
C LYS A 733 -8.99 -32.55 15.53
N ASP A 734 -8.38 -32.51 14.36
CA ASP A 734 -7.08 -33.13 14.14
C ASP A 734 -5.99 -32.51 15.01
N ARG A 735 -5.06 -33.37 15.41
CA ARG A 735 -3.76 -32.98 15.91
C ARG A 735 -2.74 -33.12 14.78
N ILE A 736 -1.92 -32.10 14.58
CA ILE A 736 -0.98 -32.02 13.46
C ILE A 736 0.44 -32.07 14.00
N SER A 737 1.22 -33.01 13.52
CA SER A 737 2.66 -33.09 13.81
C SER A 737 3.46 -32.73 12.58
N VAL A 738 4.56 -32.00 12.77
CA VAL A 738 5.58 -31.74 11.75
C VAL A 738 6.84 -32.46 12.15
N LEU A 739 7.18 -33.49 11.38
CA LEU A 739 8.21 -34.45 11.72
C LEU A 739 9.51 -34.19 10.90
N ASN A 740 10.61 -34.71 11.43
CA ASN A 740 11.94 -34.64 10.82
C ASN A 740 12.51 -33.20 10.72
N LEU A 741 12.05 -32.30 11.56
CA LEU A 741 12.50 -30.89 11.57
C LEU A 741 14.00 -30.73 11.85
N ALA A 742 14.62 -31.65 12.60
CA ALA A 742 16.05 -31.60 12.85
C ALA A 742 16.90 -31.69 11.56
N SER A 743 16.34 -32.30 10.50
CA SER A 743 16.98 -32.46 9.18
C SER A 743 16.51 -31.44 8.14
N ILE A 744 15.75 -30.40 8.56
CA ILE A 744 15.23 -29.37 7.63
C ILE A 744 16.38 -28.66 6.90
N ALA A 745 16.30 -28.62 5.58
CA ALA A 745 17.32 -28.03 4.72
C ALA A 745 16.69 -27.47 3.43
N PRO A 746 17.33 -26.51 2.75
CA PRO A 746 16.82 -25.96 1.50
C PRO A 746 16.50 -27.05 0.48
N GLY A 747 15.30 -26.95 -0.12
CA GLY A 747 14.83 -27.88 -1.14
C GLY A 747 14.36 -29.25 -0.64
N LYS A 748 14.41 -29.53 0.65
CA LYS A 748 13.84 -30.74 1.23
C LYS A 748 12.41 -30.52 1.69
N THR A 749 11.59 -31.57 1.66
CA THR A 749 10.25 -31.58 2.26
C THR A 749 10.31 -31.90 3.75
N VAL A 750 9.19 -31.64 4.42
CA VAL A 750 8.95 -32.09 5.80
C VAL A 750 7.69 -32.95 5.82
N THR A 751 7.64 -33.93 6.72
CA THR A 751 6.50 -34.83 6.82
C THR A 751 5.45 -34.26 7.77
N ILE A 752 4.23 -34.13 7.32
CA ILE A 752 3.05 -33.81 8.14
C ILE A 752 2.36 -35.12 8.52
N GLU A 753 2.11 -35.31 9.80
CA GLU A 753 1.29 -36.41 10.33
C GLU A 753 0.01 -35.83 10.95
N LEU A 754 -1.13 -36.27 10.47
CA LEU A 754 -2.45 -36.01 11.06
C LEU A 754 -2.77 -37.14 12.05
N THR A 755 -3.22 -36.78 13.24
CA THR A 755 -3.87 -37.69 14.18
C THR A 755 -5.33 -37.29 14.30
N HIS A 756 -6.23 -38.08 13.73
CA HIS A 756 -7.68 -37.83 13.75
C HIS A 756 -8.28 -38.13 15.12
N GLU A 757 -9.47 -37.62 15.42
CA GLU A 757 -10.19 -37.84 16.69
C GLU A 757 -10.39 -39.34 17.03
N ASN A 758 -10.50 -40.18 16.02
CA ASN A 758 -10.63 -41.65 16.16
C ASN A 758 -9.27 -42.39 16.35
N GLY A 759 -8.17 -41.64 16.44
CA GLY A 759 -6.81 -42.15 16.59
C GLY A 759 -6.15 -42.63 15.27
N LYS A 760 -6.87 -42.55 14.13
CA LYS A 760 -6.26 -42.86 12.81
C LYS A 760 -5.19 -41.86 12.49
N LYS A 761 -4.03 -42.34 12.00
CA LYS A 761 -2.93 -41.50 11.55
C LYS A 761 -2.82 -41.52 10.03
N GLU A 762 -2.58 -40.33 9.47
CA GLU A 762 -2.32 -40.14 8.03
C GLU A 762 -1.10 -39.25 7.84
N ARG A 763 -0.34 -39.48 6.77
CA ARG A 763 0.86 -38.68 6.44
C ARG A 763 0.80 -38.14 5.03
N PHE A 764 1.44 -36.98 4.85
CA PHE A 764 1.73 -36.36 3.55
C PHE A 764 2.95 -35.45 3.67
N GLU A 765 3.49 -35.00 2.52
CA GLU A 765 4.64 -34.12 2.48
C GLU A 765 4.23 -32.66 2.29
N ALA A 766 4.90 -31.77 3.02
CA ALA A 766 4.85 -30.33 2.84
C ALA A 766 6.22 -29.80 2.40
N GLN A 767 6.21 -28.75 1.61
CA GLN A 767 7.41 -28.09 1.13
C GLN A 767 7.56 -26.68 1.72
N HIS A 768 8.76 -26.13 1.62
CA HIS A 768 9.07 -24.78 2.06
C HIS A 768 10.08 -24.12 1.12
N SER A 769 10.13 -22.80 1.17
CA SER A 769 11.04 -21.97 0.38
C SER A 769 12.20 -21.36 1.19
N TYR A 770 12.52 -21.93 2.36
CA TYR A 770 13.64 -21.45 3.18
C TYR A 770 14.98 -21.71 2.49
N ASN A 771 15.83 -20.66 2.44
CA ASN A 771 17.26 -20.84 2.19
C ASN A 771 18.02 -21.12 3.50
N ALA A 772 19.32 -21.36 3.42
CA ALA A 772 20.15 -21.70 4.59
C ALA A 772 20.11 -20.59 5.68
N LYS A 773 20.17 -19.31 5.26
CA LYS A 773 20.12 -18.14 6.16
C LYS A 773 18.75 -18.03 6.85
N GLN A 774 17.67 -18.19 6.12
CA GLN A 774 16.31 -18.12 6.67
C GLN A 774 16.03 -19.26 7.67
N LEU A 775 16.66 -20.42 7.51
CA LEU A 775 16.60 -21.50 8.52
C LEU A 775 17.29 -21.12 9.83
N THR A 776 18.30 -20.24 9.81
CA THR A 776 18.87 -19.70 11.06
C THR A 776 17.86 -18.82 11.80
N TRP A 777 17.03 -18.07 11.08
CA TRP A 777 15.95 -17.27 11.67
C TRP A 777 14.93 -18.15 12.40
N PHE A 778 14.48 -19.19 11.73
CA PHE A 778 13.56 -20.16 12.34
C PHE A 778 14.15 -20.78 13.61
N LYS A 779 15.40 -21.23 13.55
CA LYS A 779 16.11 -21.84 14.71
C LYS A 779 16.30 -20.86 15.87
N ALA A 780 16.62 -19.59 15.58
CA ALA A 780 16.78 -18.54 16.57
C ALA A 780 15.44 -18.02 17.14
N GLY A 781 14.30 -18.39 16.56
CA GLY A 781 12.97 -17.95 16.96
C GLY A 781 12.48 -16.67 16.28
N SER A 782 13.38 -15.92 15.64
CA SER A 782 13.09 -14.80 14.72
C SER A 782 14.37 -14.36 14.00
N ALA A 783 14.23 -13.62 12.90
CA ALA A 783 15.36 -12.97 12.23
C ALA A 783 16.09 -12.02 13.19
N LEU A 784 15.35 -11.23 13.97
CA LEU A 784 15.91 -10.31 14.96
C LEU A 784 16.75 -11.01 16.04
N ASN A 785 16.37 -12.20 16.48
CA ASN A 785 17.14 -12.98 17.42
C ASN A 785 18.42 -13.53 16.79
N ALA A 786 18.36 -14.01 15.55
CA ALA A 786 19.51 -14.52 14.81
C ALA A 786 20.63 -13.46 14.64
N LEU A 787 20.29 -12.17 14.70
CA LEU A 787 21.25 -11.07 14.64
C LEU A 787 22.01 -10.83 15.96
N LYS A 788 21.50 -11.35 17.07
CA LYS A 788 22.09 -11.19 18.41
C LYS A 788 22.96 -12.38 18.81
N ALA A 789 22.80 -13.49 18.11
CA ALA A 789 23.59 -14.70 18.28
C ALA A 789 24.86 -14.66 17.42
#